data_2a69a025d287ea49255349f54a9fafd9
#
_entry.id   2a69a025d287ea49255349f54a9fafd9
#
_cell.length_a   1.000
_cell.length_b   1.000
_cell.length_c   1.000
_cell.angle_alpha   90.00
_cell.angle_beta   90.00
_cell.angle_gamma   90.00
#
_symmetry.space_group_name_H-M   'P 1'
#
loop_
_entity.id
_entity.type
_entity.pdbx_description
1 polymer ?
#
loop_
_entity_poly.entity_id
_entity_poly.type
_entity_poly.pdbx_seq_one_letter_code
_entity_poly.pdbx_strand_id
1 'polypeptide(L)'
;MESGNNKKILNENSAPSISDLKYKTQEKITNNNENNDNRLNKKNLIFYSILILILSLLSFLLYNFILRLITQNNNDKNDLGIEEGKKKRKYEEELEKIKKELEEEKKKRKEEFEINKNKYYKEINKTVVGIDFGSSKSGFAFIIFENNNKILIDEITKEIEFKDYIEKSCIIMKDNKMFEYGNKANKRMNKPISKEYIYFDRIKTNLDPKKLEKDSSNIKIKSSFPDNVEMPLKLIIQEYLKGITDDCLEIINKKGHNFTKKDINWVVTVPAIWNEYGKELMKECAIQAGMENIKIALEPEAASLLLFDDTSIDKKYKEKGKIFMLVDAGGYTIDITLNEIVDEQGNLKQLSPPSGNSFGSMKINKDILNLIQQVISEKSLKDIKKDSFDVYNNLLNQIEEIKIDANDDDSDNKDFIINLNSNSCGWFSSSKCIKRTDFGEITYDNNNIYIPKQVIKNLILKRISPIIDHIKEIYKTFNDINIDLLAIAGGFSNSNILKKEIRKYFPNAKVLKNPQISVMKGAVIYGIIPNKIISRKSPKTIGVSSYSLQRPGKECKDPEIVDGEMKCRYFDIFKRKGEDIFNNEIIEKTYTPLKEDQKDIFFILYSSNSYNPTYIDEEDVKILGSFDLEMNETNLKREERKALVRMEFGANINAYAKNKISGKEIKLKANYYNQN
;
A
#
# COMPACT_ATOMS: atom_id res chain seq x y z
N MET A 1 -7.13 -73.00 -11.12
CA MET A 1 -6.10 -73.28 -12.16
C MET A 1 -5.35 -71.95 -12.28
N GLU A 2 -4.22 -72.09 -11.74
CA GLU A 2 -2.86 -71.63 -12.03
C GLU A 2 -2.68 -70.07 -11.88
N SER A 3 -2.14 -69.58 -10.74
CA SER A 3 -0.75 -69.58 -10.26
C SER A 3 0.25 -69.10 -11.30
N GLY A 4 0.72 -67.87 -11.13
CA GLY A 4 1.82 -67.25 -11.85
C GLY A 4 2.55 -66.25 -10.96
N ASN A 5 3.49 -66.77 -10.17
CA ASN A 5 4.51 -65.95 -9.45
C ASN A 5 5.31 -65.11 -10.43
N ASN A 6 5.44 -63.83 -10.11
CA ASN A 6 6.57 -63.01 -10.57
C ASN A 6 7.07 -62.16 -9.43
N LYS A 7 8.06 -62.71 -8.74
CA LYS A 7 9.02 -61.95 -7.93
C LYS A 7 9.84 -61.05 -8.87
N LYS A 8 9.56 -59.72 -8.87
CA LYS A 8 10.49 -58.73 -9.40
C LYS A 8 11.39 -58.25 -8.27
N ILE A 9 12.63 -58.53 -8.45
CA ILE A 9 13.80 -58.09 -7.70
C ILE A 9 13.76 -56.56 -7.62
N LEU A 10 13.64 -56.02 -6.41
CA LEU A 10 13.90 -54.59 -6.12
C LEU A 10 15.42 -54.37 -6.17
N ASN A 11 15.89 -53.78 -7.26
CA ASN A 11 17.23 -53.24 -7.32
C ASN A 11 17.34 -52.08 -6.32
N GLU A 12 18.37 -52.16 -5.50
CA GLU A 12 18.79 -51.15 -4.55
C GLU A 12 19.05 -49.79 -5.27
N ASN A 13 18.10 -48.91 -5.22
CA ASN A 13 18.37 -47.50 -5.44
C ASN A 13 18.87 -46.89 -4.13
N SER A 14 20.21 -46.87 -3.99
CA SER A 14 20.86 -46.14 -2.93
C SER A 14 20.42 -44.65 -2.99
N ALA A 15 19.90 -44.14 -1.88
CA ALA A 15 19.62 -42.73 -1.74
C ALA A 15 20.90 -41.92 -2.06
N PRO A 16 20.82 -40.81 -2.79
CA PRO A 16 22.01 -39.99 -3.12
C PRO A 16 22.71 -39.54 -1.83
N SER A 17 24.02 -39.64 -1.80
CA SER A 17 24.81 -39.24 -0.64
C SER A 17 24.71 -37.74 -0.40
N ILE A 18 24.90 -37.28 0.84
CA ILE A 18 24.94 -35.86 1.19
C ILE A 18 25.99 -35.10 0.37
N SER A 19 27.09 -35.80 -0.03
CA SER A 19 28.10 -35.28 -0.94
C SER A 19 27.55 -35.01 -2.35
N ASP A 20 26.67 -35.87 -2.88
CA ASP A 20 26.10 -35.70 -4.22
C ASP A 20 25.09 -34.54 -4.25
N LEU A 21 24.36 -34.34 -3.16
CA LEU A 21 23.46 -33.19 -2.98
C LEU A 21 24.26 -31.88 -2.82
N LYS A 22 25.36 -31.90 -2.07
CA LYS A 22 26.30 -30.76 -1.96
C LYS A 22 26.95 -30.42 -3.31
N TYR A 23 27.36 -31.42 -4.07
CA TYR A 23 28.00 -31.23 -5.37
C TYR A 23 27.03 -30.62 -6.40
N LYS A 24 25.83 -31.17 -6.53
CA LYS A 24 24.78 -30.63 -7.41
C LYS A 24 24.31 -29.22 -7.01
N THR A 25 24.35 -28.89 -5.73
CA THR A 25 24.01 -27.56 -5.22
C THR A 25 25.16 -26.58 -5.45
N GLN A 26 26.41 -27.03 -5.29
CA GLN A 26 27.61 -26.24 -5.57
C GLN A 26 27.77 -25.96 -7.08
N GLU A 27 27.48 -26.95 -7.93
CA GLU A 27 27.52 -26.79 -9.40
C GLU A 27 26.44 -25.80 -9.91
N LYS A 28 25.23 -25.79 -9.28
CA LYS A 28 24.22 -24.75 -9.54
C LYS A 28 24.63 -23.38 -9.02
N ILE A 29 25.40 -23.30 -7.95
CA ILE A 29 25.90 -22.06 -7.37
C ILE A 29 27.06 -21.50 -8.20
N THR A 30 27.97 -22.35 -8.71
CA THR A 30 29.10 -21.93 -9.55
C THR A 30 28.68 -21.50 -10.95
N ASN A 31 27.70 -22.16 -11.55
CA ASN A 31 27.16 -21.78 -12.86
C ASN A 31 26.34 -20.47 -12.82
N ASN A 32 25.86 -20.03 -11.62
CA ASN A 32 25.25 -18.73 -11.41
C ASN A 32 26.25 -17.62 -11.01
N ASN A 33 27.52 -17.96 -10.72
CA ASN A 33 28.52 -17.00 -10.24
C ASN A 33 29.31 -16.28 -11.35
N GLU A 34 29.11 -16.62 -12.61
CA GLU A 34 29.81 -15.91 -13.71
C GLU A 34 29.09 -14.62 -14.16
N ASN A 35 27.88 -14.35 -13.66
CA ASN A 35 27.20 -13.08 -13.95
C ASN A 35 26.40 -12.57 -12.74
N ASN A 36 26.94 -11.57 -12.09
CA ASN A 36 26.29 -10.55 -11.24
C ASN A 36 26.05 -10.76 -9.75
N ASP A 37 26.69 -9.84 -9.03
CA ASP A 37 26.32 -9.21 -7.76
C ASP A 37 26.13 -10.04 -6.49
N ASN A 38 27.08 -9.83 -5.61
CA ASN A 38 27.25 -10.41 -4.27
C ASN A 38 26.05 -10.27 -3.29
N ARG A 39 24.98 -9.55 -3.62
CA ARG A 39 23.82 -9.33 -2.74
C ARG A 39 22.65 -10.31 -2.97
N LEU A 40 22.38 -10.71 -4.20
CA LEU A 40 21.36 -11.72 -4.49
C LEU A 40 21.78 -13.13 -4.07
N ASN A 41 23.07 -13.44 -4.22
CA ASN A 41 23.65 -14.74 -3.86
C ASN A 41 23.54 -15.07 -2.36
N LYS A 42 23.66 -14.07 -1.45
CA LYS A 42 23.58 -14.32 0.00
C LYS A 42 22.17 -14.74 0.46
N LYS A 43 21.11 -14.18 -0.10
CA LYS A 43 19.72 -14.54 0.28
C LYS A 43 19.32 -15.92 -0.22
N ASN A 44 19.71 -16.28 -1.44
CA ASN A 44 19.50 -17.62 -1.99
C ASN A 44 20.34 -18.66 -1.24
N LEU A 45 21.57 -18.31 -0.85
CA LEU A 45 22.42 -19.18 -0.05
C LEU A 45 21.79 -19.56 1.29
N ILE A 46 21.08 -18.64 1.93
CA ILE A 46 20.41 -18.88 3.22
C ILE A 46 19.15 -19.72 3.05
N PHE A 47 18.35 -19.44 2.03
CA PHE A 47 17.19 -20.29 1.72
C PHE A 47 17.65 -21.72 1.44
N TYR A 48 18.72 -21.88 0.66
CA TYR A 48 19.30 -23.21 0.40
C TYR A 48 19.97 -23.81 1.64
N SER A 49 20.60 -22.99 2.51
CA SER A 49 21.18 -23.48 3.77
C SER A 49 20.10 -23.94 4.75
N ILE A 50 18.99 -23.22 4.86
CA ILE A 50 17.82 -23.62 5.66
C ILE A 50 17.15 -24.86 5.05
N LEU A 51 17.01 -24.92 3.74
CA LEU A 51 16.46 -26.08 3.04
C LEU A 51 17.33 -27.31 3.22
N ILE A 52 18.67 -27.19 3.14
CA ILE A 52 19.64 -28.25 3.40
C ILE A 52 19.56 -28.69 4.87
N LEU A 53 19.37 -27.75 5.81
CA LEU A 53 19.20 -28.06 7.23
C LEU A 53 17.88 -28.85 7.47
N ILE A 54 16.80 -28.46 6.85
CA ILE A 54 15.51 -29.14 6.93
C ILE A 54 15.60 -30.54 6.29
N LEU A 55 16.25 -30.64 5.13
CA LEU A 55 16.42 -31.93 4.43
C LEU A 55 17.37 -32.85 5.19
N SER A 56 18.44 -32.34 5.83
CA SER A 56 19.32 -33.14 6.68
C SER A 56 18.65 -33.56 7.98
N LEU A 57 17.78 -32.69 8.57
CA LEU A 57 16.98 -33.07 9.75
C LEU A 57 15.92 -34.14 9.40
N LEU A 58 15.28 -34.02 8.26
CA LEU A 58 14.34 -35.02 7.75
C LEU A 58 15.03 -36.36 7.41
N SER A 59 16.21 -36.30 6.80
CA SER A 59 17.03 -37.49 6.55
C SER A 59 17.47 -38.15 7.85
N PHE A 60 17.85 -37.39 8.87
CA PHE A 60 18.22 -37.88 10.19
C PHE A 60 17.02 -38.51 10.92
N LEU A 61 15.84 -37.87 10.86
CA LEU A 61 14.62 -38.46 11.44
C LEU A 61 14.17 -39.70 10.73
N LEU A 62 14.27 -39.73 9.41
CA LEU A 62 13.96 -40.90 8.59
C LEU A 62 14.94 -42.03 8.83
N TYR A 63 16.23 -41.72 8.94
CA TYR A 63 17.28 -42.69 9.29
C TYR A 63 17.06 -43.30 10.68
N ASN A 64 16.78 -42.48 11.70
CA ASN A 64 16.47 -42.96 13.06
C ASN A 64 15.17 -43.78 13.10
N PHE A 65 14.19 -43.43 12.28
CA PHE A 65 12.96 -44.24 12.13
C PHE A 65 13.22 -45.57 11.47
N ILE A 66 14.03 -45.63 10.41
CA ILE A 66 14.45 -46.85 9.73
C ILE A 66 15.32 -47.72 10.65
N LEU A 67 16.25 -47.11 11.40
CA LEU A 67 17.05 -47.78 12.44
C LEU A 67 16.17 -48.42 13.52
N ARG A 68 15.16 -47.69 14.02
CA ARG A 68 14.20 -48.27 14.97
C ARG A 68 13.42 -49.47 14.40
N LEU A 69 13.07 -49.44 13.12
CA LEU A 69 12.42 -50.56 12.43
C LEU A 69 13.36 -51.74 12.25
N ILE A 70 14.64 -51.52 11.96
CA ILE A 70 15.66 -52.56 11.79
C ILE A 70 16.06 -53.19 13.15
N THR A 71 16.20 -52.39 14.20
CA THR A 71 16.51 -52.87 15.56
C THR A 71 15.37 -53.64 16.22
N GLN A 72 14.13 -53.42 15.80
CA GLN A 72 13.00 -54.23 16.22
C GLN A 72 12.98 -55.64 15.55
N ASN A 73 13.73 -55.83 14.45
CA ASN A 73 13.70 -57.06 13.66
C ASN A 73 14.95 -57.96 13.75
N ASN A 74 16.01 -57.55 14.46
CA ASN A 74 17.24 -58.34 14.52
C ASN A 74 17.90 -58.35 15.92
N ASN A 75 17.72 -59.47 16.62
CA ASN A 75 18.40 -59.82 17.87
C ASN A 75 19.77 -60.51 17.63
N ASP A 76 20.40 -60.33 16.50
CA ASP A 76 21.75 -60.88 16.26
C ASP A 76 22.58 -59.94 15.37
N LYS A 77 23.63 -59.34 15.94
CA LYS A 77 24.96 -59.06 15.43
C LYS A 77 25.64 -57.86 16.09
N ASN A 78 26.72 -58.17 16.86
CA ASN A 78 27.55 -57.18 17.61
C ASN A 78 28.52 -56.33 16.76
N ASP A 79 28.68 -56.55 15.47
CA ASP A 79 29.66 -55.83 14.62
C ASP A 79 29.10 -54.60 13.90
N LEU A 80 27.80 -54.49 13.71
CA LEU A 80 27.13 -53.34 13.08
C LEU A 80 27.12 -52.08 13.95
N GLY A 81 27.15 -52.22 15.28
CA GLY A 81 27.04 -51.10 16.23
C GLY A 81 28.25 -50.12 16.23
N ILE A 82 29.45 -50.60 15.82
CA ILE A 82 30.67 -49.75 15.81
C ILE A 82 30.69 -48.84 14.57
N GLU A 83 30.21 -49.34 13.44
CA GLU A 83 30.17 -48.53 12.17
C GLU A 83 29.03 -47.52 12.19
N GLU A 84 27.88 -47.86 12.77
CA GLU A 84 26.74 -46.96 13.01
C GLU A 84 27.11 -45.85 14.00
N GLY A 85 27.81 -46.19 15.07
CA GLY A 85 28.31 -45.19 16.03
C GLY A 85 29.27 -44.20 15.42
N LYS A 86 30.13 -44.63 14.47
CA LYS A 86 31.04 -43.74 13.71
C LYS A 86 30.29 -42.82 12.76
N LYS A 87 29.29 -43.37 12.03
CA LYS A 87 28.44 -42.58 11.14
C LYS A 87 27.61 -41.56 11.92
N LYS A 88 27.03 -41.93 13.05
CA LYS A 88 26.28 -41.04 13.93
C LYS A 88 27.11 -39.89 14.46
N ARG A 89 28.35 -40.14 14.94
CA ARG A 89 29.27 -39.08 15.39
C ARG A 89 29.65 -38.14 14.27
N LYS A 90 29.86 -38.64 13.05
CA LYS A 90 30.18 -37.79 11.89
C LYS A 90 28.98 -36.87 11.52
N TYR A 91 27.76 -37.35 11.61
CA TYR A 91 26.57 -36.53 11.40
C TYR A 91 26.33 -35.50 12.52
N GLU A 92 26.64 -35.86 13.76
CA GLU A 92 26.58 -34.91 14.90
C GLU A 92 27.61 -33.80 14.77
N GLU A 93 28.83 -34.13 14.33
CA GLU A 93 29.91 -33.16 14.06
C GLU A 93 29.58 -32.23 12.88
N GLU A 94 28.99 -32.76 11.78
CA GLU A 94 28.53 -31.95 10.66
C GLU A 94 27.36 -31.03 11.07
N LEU A 95 26.41 -31.52 11.87
CA LEU A 95 25.29 -30.73 12.39
C LEU A 95 25.74 -29.60 13.30
N GLU A 96 26.73 -29.85 14.16
CA GLU A 96 27.36 -28.88 15.04
C GLU A 96 28.13 -27.79 14.23
N LYS A 97 28.77 -28.18 13.15
CA LYS A 97 29.44 -27.26 12.23
C LYS A 97 28.42 -26.34 11.53
N ILE A 98 27.34 -26.90 11.03
CA ILE A 98 26.25 -26.14 10.37
C ILE A 98 25.60 -25.17 11.37
N LYS A 99 25.37 -25.59 12.62
CA LYS A 99 24.86 -24.69 13.67
C LYS A 99 25.78 -23.53 13.96
N LYS A 100 27.09 -23.76 14.05
CA LYS A 100 28.11 -22.71 14.24
C LYS A 100 28.14 -21.73 13.07
N GLU A 101 28.14 -22.22 11.82
CA GLU A 101 28.08 -21.39 10.63
C GLU A 101 26.80 -20.52 10.59
N LEU A 102 25.66 -21.08 11.02
CA LEU A 102 24.38 -20.34 11.10
C LEU A 102 24.40 -19.25 12.18
N GLU A 103 25.00 -19.53 13.35
CA GLU A 103 25.16 -18.56 14.43
C GLU A 103 26.14 -17.44 14.05
N GLU A 104 27.24 -17.75 13.37
CA GLU A 104 28.15 -16.74 12.84
C GLU A 104 27.47 -15.85 11.78
N GLU A 105 26.66 -16.43 10.92
CA GLU A 105 25.91 -15.67 9.93
C GLU A 105 24.85 -14.78 10.55
N LYS A 106 24.12 -15.25 11.59
CA LYS A 106 23.21 -14.45 12.38
C LYS A 106 23.93 -13.28 13.07
N LYS A 107 25.13 -13.52 13.60
CA LYS A 107 25.96 -12.49 14.23
C LYS A 107 26.41 -11.44 13.21
N LYS A 108 26.92 -11.85 12.04
CA LYS A 108 27.28 -10.94 10.94
C LYS A 108 26.10 -10.09 10.47
N ARG A 109 24.91 -10.67 10.35
CA ARG A 109 23.70 -9.92 10.00
C ARG A 109 23.30 -8.92 11.06
N LYS A 110 23.44 -9.29 12.33
CA LYS A 110 23.17 -8.38 13.45
C LYS A 110 24.15 -7.20 13.44
N GLU A 111 25.42 -7.46 13.16
CA GLU A 111 26.44 -6.44 12.99
C GLU A 111 26.20 -5.56 11.75
N GLU A 112 25.86 -6.14 10.60
CA GLU A 112 25.47 -5.40 9.38
C GLU A 112 24.21 -4.58 9.59
N PHE A 113 23.24 -5.08 10.37
CA PHE A 113 22.02 -4.35 10.74
C PHE A 113 22.35 -3.15 11.66
N GLU A 114 23.22 -3.34 12.67
CA GLU A 114 23.66 -2.25 13.55
C GLU A 114 24.52 -1.21 12.80
N ILE A 115 25.36 -1.63 11.85
CA ILE A 115 26.13 -0.73 10.97
C ILE A 115 25.18 0.06 10.05
N ASN A 116 24.19 -0.60 9.45
CA ASN A 116 23.18 0.04 8.61
C ASN A 116 22.28 0.96 9.43
N LYS A 117 21.92 0.58 10.65
CA LYS A 117 21.21 1.41 11.62
C LYS A 117 22.01 2.66 11.96
N ASN A 118 23.30 2.52 12.27
CA ASN A 118 24.19 3.65 12.55
C ASN A 118 24.41 4.54 11.31
N LYS A 119 24.49 3.99 10.11
CA LYS A 119 24.54 4.74 8.85
C LYS A 119 23.24 5.48 8.59
N TYR A 120 22.09 4.85 8.89
CA TYR A 120 20.77 5.45 8.79
C TYR A 120 20.61 6.64 9.76
N TYR A 121 21.06 6.50 11.02
CA TYR A 121 21.05 7.61 11.98
C TYR A 121 22.01 8.74 11.61
N LYS A 122 23.10 8.47 10.92
CA LYS A 122 24.05 9.47 10.45
C LYS A 122 23.52 10.30 9.26
N GLU A 123 22.63 9.71 8.44
CA GLU A 123 21.99 10.38 7.30
C GLU A 123 20.69 11.10 7.68
N ILE A 124 20.06 10.76 8.81
CA ILE A 124 18.80 11.36 9.30
C ILE A 124 19.06 12.55 10.25
N ASN A 125 20.08 13.33 10.06
CA ASN A 125 20.25 14.63 10.75
C ASN A 125 19.23 15.69 10.27
N LYS A 126 18.13 15.28 9.67
CA LYS A 126 17.12 16.15 9.12
C LYS A 126 15.77 15.87 9.75
N THR A 127 15.01 16.91 9.98
CA THR A 127 13.60 16.86 10.38
C THR A 127 12.80 15.94 9.44
N VAL A 128 11.93 15.12 9.99
CA VAL A 128 10.99 14.29 9.24
C VAL A 128 9.58 14.80 9.45
N VAL A 129 8.86 14.99 8.36
CA VAL A 129 7.45 15.38 8.35
C VAL A 129 6.63 14.32 7.63
N GLY A 130 5.60 13.80 8.32
CA GLY A 130 4.60 12.91 7.75
C GLY A 130 3.32 13.69 7.45
N ILE A 131 2.85 13.65 6.22
CA ILE A 131 1.61 14.29 5.76
C ILE A 131 0.60 13.20 5.41
N ASP A 132 -0.56 13.24 6.05
CA ASP A 132 -1.75 12.52 5.62
C ASP A 132 -2.63 13.46 4.79
N PHE A 133 -2.61 13.26 3.45
CA PHE A 133 -3.52 13.96 2.55
C PHE A 133 -4.82 13.15 2.43
N GLY A 134 -5.76 13.39 3.35
CA GLY A 134 -7.03 12.68 3.43
C GLY A 134 -8.12 13.22 2.50
N SER A 135 -9.20 12.45 2.29
CA SER A 135 -10.34 12.86 1.45
C SER A 135 -11.27 13.86 2.14
N SER A 136 -11.37 13.78 3.47
CA SER A 136 -12.21 14.66 4.29
C SER A 136 -11.38 15.65 5.08
N LYS A 137 -10.31 15.16 5.69
CA LYS A 137 -9.36 15.95 6.49
C LYS A 137 -7.96 15.53 6.12
N SER A 138 -7.05 16.48 6.14
CA SER A 138 -5.60 16.28 5.94
C SER A 138 -4.85 16.84 7.14
N GLY A 139 -3.65 16.35 7.37
CA GLY A 139 -2.86 16.84 8.48
C GLY A 139 -1.39 16.45 8.36
N PHE A 140 -0.59 16.92 9.30
CA PHE A 140 0.82 16.55 9.38
C PHE A 140 1.26 16.33 10.82
N ALA A 141 2.30 15.53 10.95
CA ALA A 141 3.07 15.34 12.17
C ALA A 141 4.55 15.46 11.84
N PHE A 142 5.39 15.80 12.80
CA PHE A 142 6.81 15.92 12.58
C PHE A 142 7.65 15.55 13.79
N ILE A 143 8.92 15.28 13.55
CA ILE A 143 9.96 15.17 14.55
C ILE A 143 11.16 16.01 14.13
N ILE A 144 11.76 16.70 15.09
CA ILE A 144 12.97 17.49 14.89
C ILE A 144 14.11 16.78 15.61
N PHE A 145 15.20 16.48 14.88
CA PHE A 145 16.40 15.92 15.47
C PHE A 145 17.36 17.06 15.82
N GLU A 146 17.57 17.27 17.12
CA GLU A 146 18.58 18.20 17.63
C GLU A 146 19.92 17.48 17.81
N ASN A 147 20.97 18.05 17.22
CA ASN A 147 22.40 17.76 17.47
C ASN A 147 22.74 16.31 17.86
N ASN A 148 22.80 15.41 16.88
CA ASN A 148 23.33 14.04 17.05
C ASN A 148 22.74 13.18 18.19
N ASN A 149 21.62 13.54 18.76
CA ASN A 149 20.95 12.72 19.75
C ASN A 149 20.42 11.43 19.10
N LYS A 150 21.02 10.31 19.49
CA LYS A 150 20.50 8.99 19.16
C LYS A 150 19.21 8.79 19.96
N ILE A 151 18.07 9.07 19.35
CA ILE A 151 16.78 8.74 19.93
C ILE A 151 16.58 7.23 19.76
N LEU A 152 16.32 6.52 20.85
CA LEU A 152 15.97 5.11 20.79
C LEU A 152 14.63 4.97 20.05
N ILE A 153 14.51 3.93 19.21
CA ILE A 153 13.31 3.68 18.40
C ILE A 153 12.04 3.71 19.27
N ASP A 154 12.11 3.17 20.48
CA ASP A 154 11.02 3.12 21.44
C ASP A 154 10.64 4.49 22.05
N GLU A 155 11.43 5.52 21.81
CA GLU A 155 11.19 6.89 22.27
C GLU A 155 10.74 7.82 21.15
N ILE A 156 10.95 7.42 19.88
CA ILE A 156 10.63 8.24 18.70
C ILE A 156 9.18 8.73 18.72
N THR A 157 8.25 7.87 19.08
CA THR A 157 6.82 8.24 19.08
C THR A 157 6.43 9.24 20.14
N LYS A 158 7.18 9.31 21.25
CA LYS A 158 6.98 10.31 22.31
C LYS A 158 7.42 11.70 21.84
N GLU A 159 8.43 11.75 20.99
CA GLU A 159 9.01 12.97 20.41
C GLU A 159 8.27 13.48 19.18
N ILE A 160 7.40 12.65 18.56
CA ILE A 160 6.61 13.08 17.41
C ILE A 160 5.58 14.11 17.83
N GLU A 161 5.77 15.32 17.34
CA GLU A 161 4.82 16.39 17.55
C GLU A 161 3.63 16.28 16.60
N PHE A 162 2.46 16.39 17.19
CA PHE A 162 1.20 16.51 16.48
C PHE A 162 0.32 17.42 17.34
N LYS A 163 0.13 18.58 17.00
CA LYS A 163 -0.93 19.41 17.60
C LYS A 163 -1.93 19.64 16.51
N ASP A 164 -3.19 19.43 16.76
CA ASP A 164 -4.38 19.83 15.99
C ASP A 164 -4.16 20.37 14.55
N TYR A 165 -3.09 19.90 13.89
CA TYR A 165 -2.75 20.25 12.50
C TYR A 165 -3.60 19.42 11.53
N ILE A 166 -4.88 19.35 11.86
CA ILE A 166 -5.87 18.66 11.04
C ILE A 166 -6.77 19.71 10.41
N GLU A 167 -6.68 19.80 9.10
CA GLU A 167 -7.42 20.74 8.28
C GLU A 167 -8.45 20.00 7.40
N LYS A 168 -9.56 20.65 7.04
CA LYS A 168 -10.45 20.12 6.00
C LYS A 168 -9.73 20.03 4.66
N SER A 169 -10.00 18.98 3.88
CA SER A 169 -9.41 18.80 2.55
C SER A 169 -10.15 19.62 1.50
N CYS A 170 -10.09 20.95 1.64
CA CYS A 170 -10.71 21.92 0.73
C CYS A 170 -9.81 23.14 0.51
N ILE A 171 -10.03 23.85 -0.60
CA ILE A 171 -9.22 24.99 -1.04
C ILE A 171 -10.08 26.01 -1.76
N ILE A 172 -9.77 27.28 -1.58
CA ILE A 172 -10.25 28.39 -2.40
C ILE A 172 -9.12 28.83 -3.32
N MET A 173 -9.37 28.83 -4.61
CA MET A 173 -8.46 29.32 -5.64
C MET A 173 -8.90 30.71 -6.12
N LYS A 174 -7.93 31.57 -6.41
CA LYS A 174 -8.10 32.84 -7.12
C LYS A 174 -6.91 33.06 -8.03
N ASP A 175 -7.13 33.44 -9.29
CA ASP A 175 -6.06 33.68 -10.28
C ASP A 175 -5.09 32.49 -10.41
N ASN A 176 -5.59 31.26 -10.39
CA ASN A 176 -4.83 30.00 -10.44
C ASN A 176 -3.85 29.78 -9.26
N LYS A 177 -4.03 30.49 -8.15
CA LYS A 177 -3.25 30.33 -6.92
C LYS A 177 -4.16 30.04 -5.74
N MET A 178 -3.63 29.40 -4.72
CA MET A 178 -4.31 29.22 -3.46
C MET A 178 -4.57 30.59 -2.81
N PHE A 179 -5.82 30.87 -2.47
CA PHE A 179 -6.23 32.02 -1.66
C PHE A 179 -6.31 31.62 -0.18
N GLU A 180 -7.03 30.57 0.10
CA GLU A 180 -7.13 29.93 1.43
C GLU A 180 -7.32 28.43 1.28
N TYR A 181 -6.94 27.65 2.29
CA TYR A 181 -7.18 26.22 2.34
C TYR A 181 -7.67 25.79 3.73
N GLY A 182 -8.10 24.53 3.83
CA GLY A 182 -8.43 23.91 5.09
C GLY A 182 -9.65 24.53 5.79
N ASN A 183 -9.56 24.61 7.11
CA ASN A 183 -10.63 25.13 7.96
C ASN A 183 -10.91 26.62 7.69
N LYS A 184 -9.89 27.41 7.31
CA LYS A 184 -10.07 28.82 6.91
C LYS A 184 -10.96 28.92 5.68
N ALA A 185 -10.63 28.16 4.62
CA ALA A 185 -11.43 28.11 3.40
C ALA A 185 -12.88 27.68 3.69
N ASN A 186 -13.07 26.60 4.48
CA ASN A 186 -14.40 26.14 4.82
C ASN A 186 -15.23 27.18 5.61
N LYS A 187 -14.62 27.86 6.57
CA LYS A 187 -15.28 28.94 7.33
C LYS A 187 -15.67 30.12 6.44
N ARG A 188 -14.82 30.45 5.45
CA ARG A 188 -15.14 31.52 4.49
C ARG A 188 -16.35 31.17 3.64
N MET A 189 -16.49 29.90 3.25
CA MET A 189 -17.62 29.43 2.46
C MET A 189 -18.96 29.37 3.22
N ASN A 190 -18.97 29.61 4.53
CA ASN A 190 -20.20 29.78 5.33
C ASN A 190 -20.70 31.24 5.30
N LYS A 191 -20.15 32.08 4.45
CA LYS A 191 -20.56 33.47 4.23
C LYS A 191 -20.67 33.72 2.72
N PRO A 192 -21.52 34.66 2.29
CA PRO A 192 -21.59 35.08 0.89
C PRO A 192 -20.19 35.47 0.37
N ILE A 193 -19.82 34.97 -0.79
CA ILE A 193 -18.51 35.17 -1.41
C ILE A 193 -18.66 35.47 -2.90
N SER A 194 -17.76 36.29 -3.46
CA SER A 194 -17.71 36.60 -4.89
C SER A 194 -17.36 35.34 -5.72
N LYS A 195 -17.94 35.26 -6.94
CA LYS A 195 -17.70 34.15 -7.88
C LYS A 195 -16.28 34.09 -8.45
N GLU A 196 -15.44 35.09 -8.20
CA GLU A 196 -14.00 35.05 -8.54
C GLU A 196 -13.22 34.06 -7.67
N TYR A 197 -13.76 33.70 -6.49
CA TYR A 197 -13.19 32.70 -5.59
C TYR A 197 -13.77 31.33 -5.89
N ILE A 198 -12.90 30.44 -6.35
CA ILE A 198 -13.26 29.11 -6.84
C ILE A 198 -12.98 28.09 -5.73
N TYR A 199 -14.01 27.43 -5.20
CA TYR A 199 -13.91 26.50 -4.09
C TYR A 199 -13.95 25.05 -4.55
N PHE A 200 -12.99 24.27 -4.06
CA PHE A 200 -12.92 22.83 -4.27
C PHE A 200 -12.89 22.11 -2.92
N ASP A 201 -13.70 21.08 -2.78
CA ASP A 201 -13.69 20.17 -1.65
C ASP A 201 -13.49 18.73 -2.13
N ARG A 202 -13.19 17.79 -1.21
CA ARG A 202 -13.03 16.36 -1.51
C ARG A 202 -12.03 16.06 -2.63
N ILE A 203 -10.97 16.84 -2.73
CA ILE A 203 -10.01 16.85 -3.84
C ILE A 203 -9.46 15.44 -4.10
N LYS A 204 -9.04 14.72 -3.04
CA LYS A 204 -8.44 13.37 -3.10
C LYS A 204 -9.36 12.33 -3.75
N THR A 205 -10.69 12.47 -3.66
CA THR A 205 -11.63 11.51 -4.25
C THR A 205 -11.56 11.45 -5.78
N ASN A 206 -10.92 12.43 -6.41
CA ASN A 206 -10.69 12.46 -7.85
C ASN A 206 -9.47 11.65 -8.29
N LEU A 207 -8.66 11.16 -7.32
CA LEU A 207 -7.56 10.24 -7.53
C LEU A 207 -7.97 8.76 -7.38
N ASP A 208 -9.28 8.47 -7.35
CA ASP A 208 -9.80 7.10 -7.40
C ASP A 208 -9.36 6.43 -8.72
N PRO A 209 -8.75 5.23 -8.67
CA PRO A 209 -8.26 4.53 -9.85
C PRO A 209 -9.31 4.39 -10.96
N LYS A 210 -10.58 4.17 -10.61
CA LYS A 210 -11.69 4.06 -11.56
C LYS A 210 -12.00 5.36 -12.32
N LYS A 211 -11.65 6.52 -11.73
CA LYS A 211 -11.80 7.83 -12.36
C LYS A 211 -10.58 8.16 -13.21
N LEU A 212 -9.40 7.75 -12.77
CA LEU A 212 -8.13 8.00 -13.46
C LEU A 212 -7.96 7.18 -14.74
N GLU A 213 -8.63 6.03 -14.88
CA GLU A 213 -8.55 5.15 -16.05
C GLU A 213 -9.11 5.79 -17.33
N LYS A 214 -9.92 6.83 -17.24
CA LYS A 214 -10.67 7.39 -18.38
C LYS A 214 -9.96 8.50 -19.14
N ASP A 215 -9.08 9.29 -18.49
CA ASP A 215 -8.34 10.38 -19.15
C ASP A 215 -7.21 10.86 -18.22
N SER A 216 -5.99 10.46 -18.52
CA SER A 216 -4.89 10.59 -17.57
C SER A 216 -4.06 11.87 -17.71
N SER A 217 -4.05 12.54 -18.86
CA SER A 217 -3.07 13.62 -19.08
C SER A 217 -3.49 14.99 -18.61
N ASN A 218 -4.80 15.27 -18.60
CA ASN A 218 -5.33 16.61 -18.34
C ASN A 218 -6.61 16.55 -17.49
N ILE A 219 -6.57 15.73 -16.42
CA ILE A 219 -7.72 15.60 -15.52
C ILE A 219 -8.08 16.96 -14.98
N LYS A 220 -9.27 17.43 -15.34
CA LYS A 220 -9.89 18.60 -14.75
C LYS A 220 -10.96 18.17 -13.77
N ILE A 221 -11.09 18.90 -12.69
CA ILE A 221 -12.17 18.71 -11.73
C ILE A 221 -13.04 19.95 -11.68
N LYS A 222 -14.33 19.71 -11.44
CA LYS A 222 -15.32 20.77 -11.30
C LYS A 222 -15.30 21.33 -9.88
N SER A 223 -15.38 22.64 -9.78
CA SER A 223 -15.52 23.35 -8.51
C SER A 223 -16.84 22.99 -7.81
N SER A 224 -16.82 23.10 -6.50
CA SER A 224 -18.03 23.05 -5.69
C SER A 224 -18.75 24.41 -5.70
N PHE A 225 -17.99 25.50 -5.86
CA PHE A 225 -18.48 26.87 -6.04
C PHE A 225 -17.44 27.73 -6.79
N PRO A 226 -17.84 28.64 -7.70
CA PRO A 226 -19.11 28.61 -8.40
C PRO A 226 -19.26 27.32 -9.20
N ASP A 227 -20.49 26.91 -9.47
CA ASP A 227 -20.76 25.60 -10.08
C ASP A 227 -20.09 25.48 -11.46
N ASN A 228 -19.47 24.31 -11.72
CA ASN A 228 -18.93 23.93 -13.02
C ASN A 228 -17.70 24.70 -13.54
N VAL A 229 -16.98 25.42 -12.71
CA VAL A 229 -15.65 25.91 -13.09
C VAL A 229 -14.69 24.73 -13.08
N GLU A 230 -14.01 24.46 -14.19
CA GLU A 230 -13.06 23.37 -14.31
C GLU A 230 -11.63 23.85 -14.16
N MET A 231 -10.86 23.19 -13.29
CA MET A 231 -9.42 23.43 -13.15
C MET A 231 -8.63 22.11 -13.15
N PRO A 232 -7.35 22.14 -13.56
CA PRO A 232 -6.50 20.95 -13.54
C PRO A 232 -6.37 20.39 -12.11
N LEU A 233 -6.68 19.10 -11.94
CA LEU A 233 -6.55 18.41 -10.65
C LEU A 233 -5.13 18.55 -10.06
N LYS A 234 -4.12 18.42 -10.91
CA LYS A 234 -2.70 18.54 -10.52
C LYS A 234 -2.39 19.91 -9.89
N LEU A 235 -2.88 21.00 -10.46
CA LEU A 235 -2.70 22.34 -9.93
C LEU A 235 -3.35 22.48 -8.54
N ILE A 236 -4.57 21.98 -8.37
CA ILE A 236 -5.30 22.09 -7.11
C ILE A 236 -4.61 21.31 -6.00
N ILE A 237 -4.14 20.07 -6.29
CA ILE A 237 -3.39 19.27 -5.31
C ILE A 237 -2.07 19.95 -4.95
N GLN A 238 -1.35 20.45 -5.94
CA GLN A 238 -0.08 21.17 -5.75
C GLN A 238 -0.26 22.37 -4.83
N GLU A 239 -1.25 23.23 -5.09
CA GLU A 239 -1.51 24.41 -4.29
C GLU A 239 -1.98 24.07 -2.87
N TYR A 240 -2.79 23.02 -2.72
CA TYR A 240 -3.21 22.52 -1.40
C TYR A 240 -2.00 22.00 -0.58
N LEU A 241 -1.16 21.16 -1.18
CA LEU A 241 0.04 20.64 -0.53
C LEU A 241 1.04 21.76 -0.20
N LYS A 242 1.12 22.79 -1.06
CA LYS A 242 1.93 23.97 -0.76
C LYS A 242 1.45 24.68 0.51
N GLY A 243 0.14 24.85 0.69
CA GLY A 243 -0.41 25.42 1.92
C GLY A 243 -0.01 24.63 3.16
N ILE A 244 -0.19 23.29 3.13
CA ILE A 244 0.21 22.42 4.25
C ILE A 244 1.72 22.53 4.55
N THR A 245 2.56 22.51 3.52
CA THR A 245 4.02 22.57 3.72
C THR A 245 4.48 23.94 4.23
N ASP A 246 3.85 25.01 3.78
CA ASP A 246 4.17 26.38 4.24
C ASP A 246 3.78 26.54 5.73
N ASP A 247 2.59 26.11 6.13
CA ASP A 247 2.16 26.12 7.53
C ASP A 247 3.05 25.24 8.42
N CYS A 248 3.41 24.04 7.95
CA CYS A 248 4.30 23.12 8.64
C CYS A 248 5.68 23.77 8.88
N LEU A 249 6.26 24.38 7.84
CA LEU A 249 7.55 25.04 7.92
C LEU A 249 7.51 26.26 8.87
N GLU A 250 6.43 27.06 8.82
CA GLU A 250 6.22 28.18 9.74
C GLU A 250 6.19 27.71 11.20
N ILE A 251 5.49 26.62 11.48
CA ILE A 251 5.37 26.04 12.83
C ILE A 251 6.72 25.54 13.34
N ILE A 252 7.47 24.83 12.51
CA ILE A 252 8.81 24.32 12.84
C ILE A 252 9.75 25.50 13.11
N ASN A 253 9.74 26.53 12.26
CA ASN A 253 10.63 27.67 12.39
C ASN A 253 10.28 28.59 13.59
N LYS A 254 9.00 28.66 13.99
CA LYS A 254 8.58 29.33 15.25
C LYS A 254 9.18 28.71 16.51
N LYS A 255 9.72 27.48 16.43
CA LYS A 255 10.42 26.80 17.53
C LYS A 255 11.91 27.17 17.63
N GLY A 256 12.37 28.12 16.87
CA GLY A 256 13.75 28.59 16.88
C GLY A 256 14.64 27.98 15.79
N HIS A 257 14.06 27.20 14.86
CA HIS A 257 14.80 26.66 13.72
C HIS A 257 14.74 27.62 12.53
N ASN A 258 15.64 27.44 11.57
CA ASN A 258 15.66 28.18 10.31
C ASN A 258 15.77 27.19 9.13
N PHE A 259 14.78 26.28 9.05
CA PHE A 259 14.73 25.29 8.01
C PHE A 259 14.06 25.82 6.74
N THR A 260 14.50 25.27 5.62
CA THR A 260 13.82 25.36 4.33
C THR A 260 13.15 24.03 4.01
N LYS A 261 12.28 24.01 2.98
CA LYS A 261 11.66 22.74 2.54
C LYS A 261 12.67 21.66 2.14
N LYS A 262 13.90 22.04 1.72
CA LYS A 262 15.01 21.12 1.35
C LYS A 262 15.65 20.42 2.56
N ASP A 263 15.54 21.02 3.73
CA ASP A 263 16.12 20.48 4.97
C ASP A 263 15.22 19.42 5.62
N ILE A 264 14.03 19.20 5.06
CA ILE A 264 13.02 18.29 5.58
C ILE A 264 12.94 17.03 4.72
N ASN A 265 12.88 15.88 5.37
CA ASN A 265 12.50 14.62 4.75
C ASN A 265 10.97 14.47 4.82
N TRP A 266 10.33 14.60 3.68
CA TRP A 266 8.89 14.55 3.57
C TRP A 266 8.39 13.12 3.34
N VAL A 267 7.30 12.74 3.99
CA VAL A 267 6.56 11.51 3.72
C VAL A 267 5.11 11.87 3.47
N VAL A 268 4.60 11.55 2.31
CA VAL A 268 3.18 11.72 1.98
C VAL A 268 2.52 10.34 1.89
N THR A 269 1.38 10.17 2.56
CA THR A 269 0.66 8.91 2.53
C THR A 269 -0.37 8.87 1.42
N VAL A 270 -0.57 7.66 0.90
CA VAL A 270 -1.57 7.37 -0.15
C VAL A 270 -2.30 6.07 0.19
N PRO A 271 -3.58 5.92 -0.23
CA PRO A 271 -4.30 4.66 -0.08
C PRO A 271 -3.58 3.49 -0.72
N ALA A 272 -3.61 2.34 -0.08
CA ALA A 272 -2.94 1.15 -0.58
C ALA A 272 -3.57 0.60 -1.88
N ILE A 273 -4.85 0.89 -2.11
CA ILE A 273 -5.59 0.48 -3.31
C ILE A 273 -5.32 1.36 -4.55
N TRP A 274 -4.56 2.46 -4.39
CA TRP A 274 -4.23 3.29 -5.55
C TRP A 274 -3.32 2.55 -6.53
N ASN A 275 -3.56 2.81 -7.83
CA ASN A 275 -2.65 2.35 -8.88
C ASN A 275 -1.36 3.21 -8.89
N GLU A 276 -0.35 2.75 -9.62
CA GLU A 276 0.95 3.42 -9.68
C GLU A 276 0.84 4.86 -10.24
N TYR A 277 -0.12 5.10 -11.13
CA TYR A 277 -0.37 6.45 -11.65
C TYR A 277 -0.80 7.44 -10.56
N GLY A 278 -1.78 7.08 -9.74
CA GLY A 278 -2.23 7.94 -8.63
C GLY A 278 -1.11 8.23 -7.64
N LYS A 279 -0.25 7.24 -7.36
CA LYS A 279 0.92 7.39 -6.49
C LYS A 279 1.96 8.34 -7.09
N GLU A 280 2.29 8.19 -8.38
CA GLU A 280 3.27 9.05 -9.06
C GLU A 280 2.73 10.48 -9.23
N LEU A 281 1.44 10.65 -9.58
CA LEU A 281 0.79 11.95 -9.64
C LEU A 281 0.87 12.70 -8.31
N MET A 282 0.61 12.01 -7.20
CA MET A 282 0.74 12.60 -5.84
C MET A 282 2.18 13.01 -5.57
N LYS A 283 3.15 12.17 -5.91
CA LYS A 283 4.58 12.46 -5.75
C LYS A 283 5.01 13.67 -6.58
N GLU A 284 4.58 13.75 -7.83
CA GLU A 284 4.86 14.92 -8.69
C GLU A 284 4.26 16.22 -8.10
N CYS A 285 2.99 16.16 -7.65
CA CYS A 285 2.35 17.32 -7.01
C CYS A 285 3.11 17.77 -5.75
N ALA A 286 3.59 16.82 -4.95
CA ALA A 286 4.35 17.11 -3.75
C ALA A 286 5.72 17.74 -4.08
N ILE A 287 6.43 17.26 -5.09
CA ILE A 287 7.68 17.86 -5.57
C ILE A 287 7.43 19.29 -6.04
N GLN A 288 6.36 19.52 -6.79
CA GLN A 288 5.99 20.87 -7.26
C GLN A 288 5.57 21.80 -6.10
N ALA A 289 5.06 21.25 -5.00
CA ALA A 289 4.80 22.00 -3.77
C ALA A 289 6.08 22.33 -2.96
N GLY A 290 7.25 21.85 -3.40
CA GLY A 290 8.57 22.11 -2.81
C GLY A 290 9.12 20.98 -1.91
N MET A 291 8.51 19.80 -1.91
CA MET A 291 8.98 18.63 -1.15
C MET A 291 10.04 17.86 -1.96
N GLU A 292 11.30 18.36 -1.99
CA GLU A 292 12.36 17.74 -2.80
C GLU A 292 12.75 16.35 -2.29
N ASN A 293 12.86 16.17 -0.97
CA ASN A 293 13.21 14.89 -0.33
C ASN A 293 11.95 14.13 0.07
N ILE A 294 11.18 13.65 -0.92
CA ILE A 294 9.89 13.00 -0.67
C ILE A 294 9.97 11.48 -0.76
N LYS A 295 9.26 10.80 0.16
CA LYS A 295 8.90 9.38 0.10
C LYS A 295 7.38 9.23 0.10
N ILE A 296 6.89 8.23 -0.63
CA ILE A 296 5.49 7.80 -0.56
C ILE A 296 5.39 6.63 0.42
N ALA A 297 4.41 6.68 1.31
CA ALA A 297 4.04 5.58 2.20
C ALA A 297 2.58 5.18 1.97
N LEU A 298 2.24 3.91 2.18
CA LEU A 298 0.85 3.46 2.14
C LEU A 298 0.18 3.75 3.48
N GLU A 299 -1.06 4.29 3.45
CA GLU A 299 -1.82 4.65 4.67
C GLU A 299 -1.89 3.52 5.71
N PRO A 300 -2.29 2.27 5.34
CA PRO A 300 -2.35 1.19 6.32
C PRO A 300 -0.96 0.74 6.79
N GLU A 301 0.10 0.89 5.99
CA GLU A 301 1.46 0.61 6.44
C GLU A 301 1.92 1.61 7.49
N ALA A 302 1.71 2.90 7.22
CA ALA A 302 2.01 3.95 8.18
C ALA A 302 1.27 3.72 9.50
N ALA A 303 -0.05 3.46 9.45
CA ALA A 303 -0.83 3.16 10.65
C ALA A 303 -0.35 1.90 11.39
N SER A 304 0.10 0.86 10.66
CA SER A 304 0.65 -0.37 11.24
C SER A 304 1.92 -0.13 12.07
N LEU A 305 2.76 0.82 11.65
CA LEU A 305 3.97 1.15 12.40
C LEU A 305 3.66 1.77 13.77
N LEU A 306 2.54 2.48 13.90
CA LEU A 306 2.13 3.05 15.18
C LEU A 306 1.61 2.01 16.16
N LEU A 307 1.18 0.82 15.70
CA LEU A 307 0.64 -0.23 16.57
C LEU A 307 1.59 -0.61 17.71
N PHE A 308 2.90 -0.62 17.45
CA PHE A 308 3.91 -1.00 18.45
C PHE A 308 3.97 -0.05 19.63
N ASP A 309 3.71 1.24 19.38
CA ASP A 309 3.79 2.28 20.40
C ASP A 309 2.43 2.59 21.03
N ASP A 310 1.37 1.99 20.52
CA ASP A 310 0.02 2.18 21.04
C ASP A 310 -0.17 1.43 22.35
N THR A 311 -0.26 2.19 23.46
CA THR A 311 -0.44 1.62 24.81
C THR A 311 -1.81 0.98 25.02
N SER A 312 -2.78 1.20 24.14
CA SER A 312 -4.10 0.55 24.19
C SER A 312 -4.09 -0.87 23.64
N ILE A 313 -3.01 -1.26 22.97
CA ILE A 313 -2.80 -2.60 22.42
C ILE A 313 -1.92 -3.41 23.37
N ASP A 314 -2.43 -4.54 23.84
CA ASP A 314 -1.71 -5.41 24.78
C ASP A 314 -0.39 -5.93 24.18
N LYS A 315 0.67 -6.02 24.97
CA LYS A 315 2.00 -6.49 24.55
C LYS A 315 1.97 -7.85 23.85
N LYS A 316 1.12 -8.77 24.30
CA LYS A 316 0.95 -10.10 23.71
C LYS A 316 0.63 -10.10 22.22
N TYR A 317 0.04 -9.02 21.69
CA TYR A 317 -0.25 -8.87 20.25
C TYR A 317 0.89 -8.24 19.46
N LYS A 318 1.97 -7.83 20.13
CA LYS A 318 3.14 -7.17 19.54
C LYS A 318 4.37 -8.07 19.51
N GLU A 319 4.23 -9.32 19.91
CA GLU A 319 5.30 -10.30 19.96
C GLU A 319 5.60 -10.87 18.56
N LYS A 320 6.82 -11.35 18.37
CA LYS A 320 7.25 -12.07 17.17
C LYS A 320 6.31 -13.23 16.87
N GLY A 321 6.00 -13.41 15.58
CA GLY A 321 5.11 -14.47 15.07
C GLY A 321 3.62 -14.12 15.19
N LYS A 322 3.27 -12.97 15.80
CA LYS A 322 1.88 -12.50 15.87
C LYS A 322 1.42 -11.94 14.53
N ILE A 323 0.18 -12.26 14.17
CA ILE A 323 -0.45 -11.82 12.93
C ILE A 323 -1.59 -10.89 13.28
N PHE A 324 -1.60 -9.73 12.65
CA PHE A 324 -2.68 -8.77 12.81
C PHE A 324 -3.20 -8.27 11.47
N MET A 325 -4.50 -8.05 11.43
CA MET A 325 -5.17 -7.33 10.37
C MET A 325 -5.30 -5.87 10.78
N LEU A 326 -4.84 -4.94 9.95
CA LEU A 326 -5.13 -3.52 10.12
C LEU A 326 -6.21 -3.10 9.14
N VAL A 327 -7.25 -2.44 9.68
CA VAL A 327 -8.34 -1.82 8.93
C VAL A 327 -8.21 -0.30 9.10
N ASP A 328 -7.74 0.39 8.07
CA ASP A 328 -7.77 1.84 8.02
C ASP A 328 -9.14 2.31 7.52
N ALA A 329 -9.98 2.75 8.44
CA ALA A 329 -11.32 3.22 8.16
C ALA A 329 -11.32 4.74 7.97
N GLY A 330 -11.12 5.15 6.72
CA GLY A 330 -11.03 6.55 6.30
C GLY A 330 -12.35 7.23 5.93
N GLY A 331 -12.24 8.44 5.42
CA GLY A 331 -13.39 9.20 4.93
C GLY A 331 -13.97 8.68 3.62
N TYR A 332 -13.12 8.30 2.67
CA TYR A 332 -13.51 7.80 1.35
C TYR A 332 -13.19 6.32 1.16
N THR A 333 -11.99 5.89 1.51
CA THR A 333 -11.52 4.51 1.39
C THR A 333 -11.55 3.78 2.72
N ILE A 334 -11.67 2.46 2.64
CA ILE A 334 -11.33 1.50 3.67
C ILE A 334 -10.20 0.68 3.11
N ASP A 335 -9.04 0.71 3.75
CA ASP A 335 -7.84 -0.02 3.33
C ASP A 335 -7.50 -1.08 4.37
N ILE A 336 -7.24 -2.32 3.92
CA ILE A 336 -6.99 -3.46 4.80
C ILE A 336 -5.66 -4.11 4.43
N THR A 337 -4.84 -4.37 5.45
CA THR A 337 -3.60 -5.13 5.32
C THR A 337 -3.52 -6.25 6.35
N LEU A 338 -2.94 -7.38 5.97
CA LEU A 338 -2.65 -8.49 6.85
C LEU A 338 -1.13 -8.57 7.03
N ASN A 339 -0.67 -8.49 8.29
CA ASN A 339 0.74 -8.32 8.62
C ASN A 339 1.18 -9.35 9.67
N GLU A 340 2.40 -9.84 9.53
CA GLU A 340 3.12 -10.67 10.50
C GLU A 340 4.25 -9.86 11.13
N ILE A 341 4.41 -9.99 12.45
CA ILE A 341 5.56 -9.47 13.19
C ILE A 341 6.67 -10.52 13.12
N VAL A 342 7.73 -10.22 12.36
CA VAL A 342 8.74 -11.26 12.04
C VAL A 342 9.89 -11.35 13.03
N ASP A 343 10.07 -10.34 13.90
CA ASP A 343 11.16 -10.32 14.89
C ASP A 343 10.80 -9.47 16.14
N GLU A 344 11.70 -9.50 17.11
CA GLU A 344 11.57 -8.76 18.37
C GLU A 344 11.69 -7.23 18.19
N GLN A 345 12.20 -6.77 17.05
CA GLN A 345 12.30 -5.35 16.70
C GLN A 345 10.97 -4.82 16.14
N GLY A 346 9.98 -5.68 15.97
CA GLY A 346 8.67 -5.33 15.43
C GLY A 346 8.68 -5.02 13.94
N ASN A 347 9.60 -5.65 13.20
CA ASN A 347 9.58 -5.57 11.75
C ASN A 347 8.38 -6.32 11.17
N LEU A 348 7.79 -5.79 10.11
CA LEU A 348 6.54 -6.27 9.53
C LEU A 348 6.75 -6.91 8.16
N LYS A 349 6.03 -7.99 7.94
CA LYS A 349 5.87 -8.64 6.65
C LYS A 349 4.39 -8.66 6.30
N GLN A 350 4.03 -8.16 5.12
CA GLN A 350 2.66 -8.34 4.62
C GLN A 350 2.44 -9.78 4.12
N LEU A 351 1.33 -10.37 4.53
CA LEU A 351 0.95 -11.73 4.15
C LEU A 351 0.02 -11.78 2.94
N SER A 352 -0.65 -10.68 2.63
CA SER A 352 -1.51 -10.52 1.45
C SER A 352 -1.27 -9.19 0.76
N PRO A 353 -1.57 -9.07 -0.55
CA PRO A 353 -1.71 -7.77 -1.15
C PRO A 353 -2.71 -6.93 -0.37
N PRO A 354 -2.47 -5.60 -0.24
CA PRO A 354 -3.46 -4.72 0.35
C PRO A 354 -4.78 -4.83 -0.38
N SER A 355 -5.88 -4.84 0.36
CA SER A 355 -7.22 -4.82 -0.19
C SER A 355 -8.01 -3.63 0.35
N GLY A 356 -9.09 -3.25 -0.32
CA GLY A 356 -9.89 -2.13 0.13
C GLY A 356 -10.97 -1.76 -0.88
N ASN A 357 -11.70 -0.74 -0.49
CA ASN A 357 -12.80 -0.24 -1.30
C ASN A 357 -13.15 1.20 -0.90
N SER A 358 -14.05 1.82 -1.68
CA SER A 358 -14.53 3.18 -1.40
C SER A 358 -15.77 3.17 -0.47
N PHE A 359 -15.72 2.44 0.66
CA PHE A 359 -16.81 2.37 1.65
C PHE A 359 -16.62 3.32 2.84
N GLY A 360 -15.81 4.35 2.70
CA GLY A 360 -15.54 5.32 3.75
C GLY A 360 -16.77 6.13 4.20
N SER A 361 -16.62 6.83 5.34
CA SER A 361 -17.71 7.52 6.06
C SER A 361 -18.40 8.64 5.27
N MET A 362 -17.79 9.17 4.21
CA MET A 362 -18.40 10.21 3.35
C MET A 362 -19.64 9.72 2.60
N LYS A 363 -19.78 8.39 2.41
CA LYS A 363 -21.01 7.84 1.82
C LYS A 363 -22.23 8.03 2.73
N ILE A 364 -22.03 8.05 4.05
CA ILE A 364 -23.08 8.35 5.02
C ILE A 364 -23.58 9.78 4.84
N ASN A 365 -22.66 10.75 4.66
CA ASN A 365 -23.05 12.14 4.39
C ASN A 365 -23.90 12.25 3.11
N LYS A 366 -23.52 11.51 2.06
CA LYS A 366 -24.31 11.48 0.82
C LYS A 366 -25.69 10.87 1.04
N ASP A 367 -25.82 9.83 1.85
CA ASP A 367 -27.10 9.20 2.14
C ASP A 367 -28.01 10.14 2.96
N ILE A 368 -27.46 10.85 3.96
CA ILE A 368 -28.19 11.86 4.72
C ILE A 368 -28.66 13.00 3.77
N LEU A 369 -27.76 13.47 2.89
CA LEU A 369 -28.16 14.48 1.90
C LEU A 369 -29.26 14.00 0.95
N ASN A 370 -29.21 12.73 0.53
CA ASN A 370 -30.25 12.11 -0.29
C ASN A 370 -31.59 12.01 0.47
N LEU A 371 -31.57 11.75 1.80
CA LEU A 371 -32.79 11.79 2.62
C LEU A 371 -33.37 13.21 2.66
N ILE A 372 -32.55 14.20 2.90
CA ILE A 372 -32.93 15.62 2.91
C ILE A 372 -33.56 16.01 1.57
N GLN A 373 -32.95 15.56 0.46
CA GLN A 373 -33.44 15.80 -0.89
C GLN A 373 -34.85 15.24 -1.14
N GLN A 374 -35.28 14.18 -0.43
CA GLN A 374 -36.63 13.64 -0.53
C GLN A 374 -37.69 14.58 0.10
N VAL A 375 -37.28 15.43 1.03
CA VAL A 375 -38.15 16.37 1.76
C VAL A 375 -38.20 17.73 1.09
N ILE A 376 -37.02 18.28 0.73
CA ILE A 376 -36.92 19.65 0.18
C ILE A 376 -36.83 19.70 -1.35
N SER A 377 -36.95 18.61 -2.04
CA SER A 377 -36.79 18.38 -3.48
C SER A 377 -35.36 18.56 -4.01
N GLU A 378 -35.03 17.82 -5.08
CA GLU A 378 -33.77 17.92 -5.78
C GLU A 378 -33.56 19.31 -6.39
N LYS A 379 -34.59 19.90 -6.94
CA LYS A 379 -34.55 21.23 -7.54
C LYS A 379 -34.20 22.28 -6.49
N SER A 380 -34.87 22.29 -5.34
CA SER A 380 -34.57 23.24 -4.25
C SER A 380 -33.15 23.11 -3.77
N LEU A 381 -32.65 21.90 -3.62
CA LEU A 381 -31.24 21.68 -3.19
C LEU A 381 -30.22 22.18 -4.22
N LYS A 382 -30.52 22.02 -5.52
CA LYS A 382 -29.68 22.56 -6.60
C LYS A 382 -29.73 24.08 -6.64
N ASP A 383 -30.89 24.67 -6.43
CA ASP A 383 -31.05 26.14 -6.39
C ASP A 383 -30.32 26.72 -5.19
N ILE A 384 -30.41 26.11 -4.00
CA ILE A 384 -29.62 26.54 -2.81
C ILE A 384 -28.12 26.47 -3.12
N LYS A 385 -27.65 25.36 -3.68
CA LYS A 385 -26.24 25.22 -4.02
C LYS A 385 -25.75 26.29 -4.99
N LYS A 386 -26.58 26.67 -5.96
CA LYS A 386 -26.25 27.63 -7.00
C LYS A 386 -26.30 29.10 -6.50
N ASP A 387 -27.34 29.43 -5.75
CA ASP A 387 -27.69 30.80 -5.45
C ASP A 387 -27.29 31.24 -4.02
N SER A 388 -27.14 30.27 -3.09
CA SER A 388 -26.77 30.50 -1.69
C SER A 388 -25.84 29.39 -1.19
N PHE A 389 -24.64 29.32 -1.76
CA PHE A 389 -23.67 28.28 -1.45
C PHE A 389 -23.27 28.25 0.03
N ASP A 390 -23.29 29.37 0.71
CA ASP A 390 -23.08 29.50 2.15
C ASP A 390 -24.08 28.67 2.96
N VAL A 391 -25.38 28.71 2.59
CA VAL A 391 -26.43 27.89 3.18
C VAL A 391 -26.19 26.40 2.87
N TYR A 392 -25.82 26.08 1.62
CA TYR A 392 -25.50 24.71 1.22
C TYR A 392 -24.29 24.15 1.97
N ASN A 393 -23.21 24.93 2.08
CA ASN A 393 -22.01 24.53 2.80
C ASN A 393 -22.28 24.33 4.31
N ASN A 394 -23.11 25.21 4.90
CA ASN A 394 -23.56 25.05 6.28
C ASN A 394 -24.39 23.77 6.47
N LEU A 395 -25.29 23.44 5.53
CA LEU A 395 -26.00 22.18 5.52
C LEU A 395 -25.05 20.97 5.53
N LEU A 396 -24.00 20.98 4.69
CA LEU A 396 -23.00 19.90 4.65
C LEU A 396 -22.23 19.78 5.97
N ASN A 397 -21.94 20.89 6.65
CA ASN A 397 -21.30 20.89 7.96
C ASN A 397 -22.21 20.28 9.03
N GLN A 398 -23.50 20.65 9.08
CA GLN A 398 -24.48 20.05 9.99
C GLN A 398 -24.66 18.53 9.74
N ILE A 399 -24.64 18.08 8.49
CA ILE A 399 -24.67 16.64 8.16
C ILE A 399 -23.45 15.92 8.74
N GLU A 400 -22.26 16.52 8.67
CA GLU A 400 -21.05 15.94 9.25
C GLU A 400 -21.16 15.84 10.78
N GLU A 401 -21.67 16.89 11.45
CA GLU A 401 -21.91 16.92 12.90
C GLU A 401 -22.90 15.84 13.31
N ILE A 402 -24.05 15.73 12.65
CA ILE A 402 -25.07 14.69 12.91
C ILE A 402 -24.46 13.29 12.80
N LYS A 403 -23.67 13.04 11.75
CA LYS A 403 -22.97 11.76 11.59
C LYS A 403 -22.05 11.45 12.77
N ILE A 404 -21.34 12.44 13.29
CA ILE A 404 -20.46 12.30 14.46
C ILE A 404 -21.27 12.06 15.72
N ASP A 405 -22.30 12.87 15.96
CA ASP A 405 -23.12 12.85 17.17
C ASP A 405 -24.02 11.61 17.25
N ALA A 406 -24.40 11.03 16.09
CA ALA A 406 -25.18 9.78 16.05
C ALA A 406 -24.45 8.59 16.68
N ASN A 407 -23.16 8.76 17.00
CA ASN A 407 -22.35 7.73 17.61
C ASN A 407 -22.51 7.63 19.15
N ASP A 408 -23.20 8.57 19.78
CA ASP A 408 -23.39 8.55 21.23
C ASP A 408 -24.52 7.63 21.69
N ASP A 409 -24.46 7.28 22.97
CA ASP A 409 -25.24 6.21 23.60
C ASP A 409 -26.76 6.32 23.37
N ASP A 410 -27.41 5.14 23.40
CA ASP A 410 -28.85 4.91 23.19
C ASP A 410 -29.78 5.62 24.19
N SER A 411 -29.25 6.42 25.13
CA SER A 411 -30.00 7.05 26.23
C SER A 411 -30.81 8.28 25.83
N ASP A 412 -30.58 8.88 24.67
CA ASP A 412 -31.25 10.10 24.23
C ASP A 412 -31.96 9.89 22.88
N ASN A 413 -33.27 9.77 22.92
CA ASN A 413 -34.12 9.56 21.73
C ASN A 413 -34.49 10.87 21.00
N LYS A 414 -33.68 11.94 21.16
CA LYS A 414 -33.94 13.21 20.48
C LYS A 414 -33.65 13.13 18.98
N ASP A 415 -34.51 13.79 18.20
CA ASP A 415 -34.28 13.97 16.80
C ASP A 415 -33.09 14.89 16.53
N PHE A 416 -32.33 14.62 15.48
CA PHE A 416 -31.40 15.59 14.93
C PHE A 416 -32.14 16.67 14.20
N ILE A 417 -31.74 17.92 14.39
CA ILE A 417 -32.35 19.07 13.75
C ILE A 417 -31.34 19.73 12.81
N ILE A 418 -31.68 19.78 11.53
CA ILE A 418 -30.93 20.56 10.53
C ILE A 418 -31.68 21.87 10.32
N ASN A 419 -31.00 22.97 10.58
CA ASN A 419 -31.55 24.30 10.35
C ASN A 419 -31.09 24.85 8.99
N LEU A 420 -32.02 25.20 8.13
CA LEU A 420 -31.74 25.70 6.78
C LEU A 420 -31.56 27.21 6.73
N ASN A 421 -31.57 27.95 7.85
CA ASN A 421 -31.26 29.38 8.04
C ASN A 421 -31.47 30.24 6.78
N SER A 422 -32.63 30.22 6.19
CA SER A 422 -32.90 30.98 4.98
C SER A 422 -33.75 32.22 5.29
N ASN A 423 -33.11 33.29 5.76
CA ASN A 423 -33.75 34.62 5.80
C ASN A 423 -33.98 35.21 4.41
N SER A 424 -33.65 34.50 3.33
CA SER A 424 -33.52 35.12 2.03
C SER A 424 -34.30 34.47 0.88
N CYS A 425 -35.01 33.33 1.06
CA CYS A 425 -35.61 32.71 -0.12
C CYS A 425 -36.87 31.92 0.18
N GLY A 426 -37.93 32.23 -0.51
CA GLY A 426 -39.16 31.46 -0.59
C GLY A 426 -39.03 30.10 -1.30
N TRP A 427 -37.92 29.41 -1.06
CA TRP A 427 -37.63 28.13 -1.68
C TRP A 427 -38.34 26.96 -1.00
N PHE A 428 -38.80 27.18 0.23
CA PHE A 428 -39.49 26.15 0.99
C PHE A 428 -40.96 26.54 1.22
N SER A 429 -41.88 25.58 1.05
CA SER A 429 -43.24 25.70 1.50
C SER A 429 -43.22 25.87 3.02
N SER A 430 -43.98 26.81 3.55
CA SER A 430 -44.21 27.00 4.98
C SER A 430 -45.01 25.85 5.63
N SER A 431 -45.45 24.88 4.83
CA SER A 431 -46.27 23.77 5.29
C SER A 431 -45.40 22.62 5.79
N LYS A 432 -45.76 22.07 6.93
CA LYS A 432 -45.18 20.85 7.49
C LYS A 432 -45.26 19.68 6.49
N CYS A 433 -44.13 19.01 6.24
CA CYS A 433 -44.06 17.84 5.36
C CYS A 433 -43.45 16.66 6.12
N ILE A 434 -44.15 15.53 6.09
CA ILE A 434 -43.63 14.26 6.65
C ILE A 434 -43.34 13.32 5.48
N LYS A 435 -42.11 12.78 5.45
CA LYS A 435 -41.71 11.84 4.41
C LYS A 435 -41.33 10.50 5.04
N ARG A 436 -41.97 9.43 4.57
CA ARG A 436 -41.58 8.06 4.88
C ARG A 436 -40.45 7.63 3.95
N THR A 437 -39.40 7.09 4.53
CA THR A 437 -38.22 6.58 3.83
C THR A 437 -37.99 5.11 4.22
N ASP A 438 -37.13 4.41 3.49
CA ASP A 438 -36.72 3.03 3.83
C ASP A 438 -36.08 2.92 5.23
N PHE A 439 -35.67 4.03 5.82
CA PHE A 439 -34.96 4.06 7.11
C PHE A 439 -35.84 4.58 8.27
N GLY A 440 -36.99 5.14 7.96
CA GLY A 440 -37.90 5.74 8.90
C GLY A 440 -38.52 7.05 8.40
N GLU A 441 -39.32 7.71 9.22
CA GLU A 441 -39.94 8.99 8.88
C GLU A 441 -39.02 10.16 9.20
N ILE A 442 -39.00 11.17 8.32
CA ILE A 442 -38.34 12.46 8.51
C ILE A 442 -39.35 13.59 8.30
N THR A 443 -39.17 14.66 9.05
CA THR A 443 -40.13 15.79 9.05
C THR A 443 -39.44 17.08 8.67
N TYR A 444 -40.04 17.86 7.80
CA TYR A 444 -39.72 19.27 7.57
C TYR A 444 -40.79 20.15 8.18
N ASP A 445 -40.40 21.14 8.95
CA ASP A 445 -41.29 22.13 9.55
C ASP A 445 -40.51 23.42 9.85
N ASN A 446 -41.02 24.55 9.37
CA ASN A 446 -40.46 25.89 9.66
C ASN A 446 -38.95 26.02 9.42
N ASN A 447 -38.45 25.66 8.24
CA ASN A 447 -37.02 25.65 7.85
C ASN A 447 -36.14 24.69 8.65
N ASN A 448 -36.71 23.81 9.46
CA ASN A 448 -36.00 22.75 10.16
C ASN A 448 -36.33 21.38 9.57
N ILE A 449 -35.32 20.52 9.48
CA ILE A 449 -35.49 19.10 9.14
C ILE A 449 -35.20 18.30 10.39
N TYR A 450 -36.20 17.53 10.82
CA TYR A 450 -36.12 16.65 11.98
C TYR A 450 -35.87 15.23 11.50
N ILE A 451 -34.76 14.64 11.92
CA ILE A 451 -34.33 13.30 11.54
C ILE A 451 -34.18 12.46 12.81
N PRO A 452 -35.00 11.43 13.02
CA PRO A 452 -34.88 10.55 14.17
C PRO A 452 -33.51 9.91 14.23
N LYS A 453 -32.92 9.84 15.42
CA LYS A 453 -31.59 9.23 15.65
C LYS A 453 -31.51 7.81 15.07
N GLN A 454 -32.60 7.03 15.16
CA GLN A 454 -32.67 5.67 14.60
C GLN A 454 -32.54 5.64 13.07
N VAL A 455 -33.04 6.67 12.36
CA VAL A 455 -32.86 6.77 10.89
C VAL A 455 -31.41 6.90 10.53
N ILE A 456 -30.67 7.77 11.21
CA ILE A 456 -29.21 7.94 11.00
C ILE A 456 -28.45 6.67 11.37
N LYS A 457 -28.81 6.03 12.50
CA LYS A 457 -28.21 4.76 12.92
C LYS A 457 -28.39 3.66 11.85
N ASN A 458 -29.58 3.52 11.29
CA ASN A 458 -29.88 2.55 10.24
C ASN A 458 -29.06 2.83 8.96
N LEU A 459 -28.88 4.11 8.58
CA LEU A 459 -28.01 4.49 7.47
C LEU A 459 -26.54 4.11 7.71
N ILE A 460 -26.04 4.38 8.92
CA ILE A 460 -24.66 4.04 9.30
C ILE A 460 -24.48 2.51 9.24
N LEU A 461 -25.40 1.73 9.81
CA LEU A 461 -25.36 0.27 9.81
C LEU A 461 -25.35 -0.30 8.38
N LYS A 462 -26.16 0.25 7.47
CA LYS A 462 -26.16 -0.14 6.05
C LYS A 462 -24.77 0.07 5.41
N ARG A 463 -24.02 1.10 5.83
CA ARG A 463 -22.68 1.38 5.30
C ARG A 463 -21.57 0.58 5.97
N ILE A 464 -21.79 0.10 7.18
CA ILE A 464 -20.85 -0.76 7.90
C ILE A 464 -20.91 -2.21 7.40
N SER A 465 -22.09 -2.74 7.02
CA SER A 465 -22.25 -4.13 6.59
C SER A 465 -21.24 -4.57 5.52
N PRO A 466 -21.04 -3.83 4.41
CA PRO A 466 -20.07 -4.22 3.39
C PRO A 466 -18.62 -4.23 3.90
N ILE A 467 -18.28 -3.42 4.91
CA ILE A 467 -16.95 -3.41 5.53
C ILE A 467 -16.74 -4.72 6.29
N ILE A 468 -17.73 -5.12 7.09
CA ILE A 468 -17.71 -6.38 7.85
C ILE A 468 -17.63 -7.59 6.92
N ASP A 469 -18.41 -7.57 5.83
CA ASP A 469 -18.42 -8.66 4.86
C ASP A 469 -17.06 -8.79 4.17
N HIS A 470 -16.41 -7.68 3.84
CA HIS A 470 -15.05 -7.70 3.29
C HIS A 470 -14.01 -8.22 4.29
N ILE A 471 -14.10 -7.85 5.56
CA ILE A 471 -13.23 -8.41 6.61
C ILE A 471 -13.45 -9.92 6.73
N LYS A 472 -14.71 -10.40 6.73
CA LYS A 472 -15.04 -11.83 6.77
C LYS A 472 -14.48 -12.60 5.58
N GLU A 473 -14.51 -12.00 4.39
CA GLU A 473 -13.93 -12.59 3.18
C GLU A 473 -12.42 -12.82 3.34
N ILE A 474 -11.69 -11.84 3.90
CA ILE A 474 -10.27 -11.99 4.18
C ILE A 474 -10.03 -13.10 5.20
N TYR A 475 -10.77 -13.16 6.31
CA TYR A 475 -10.68 -14.26 7.27
C TYR A 475 -10.95 -15.63 6.64
N LYS A 476 -11.90 -15.70 5.72
CA LYS A 476 -12.20 -16.94 4.98
C LYS A 476 -11.07 -17.32 4.02
N THR A 477 -10.47 -16.35 3.35
CA THR A 477 -9.36 -16.58 2.41
C THR A 477 -8.10 -17.07 3.13
N PHE A 478 -7.88 -16.63 4.36
CA PHE A 478 -6.73 -16.96 5.19
C PHE A 478 -7.14 -17.82 6.40
N ASN A 479 -8.05 -18.81 6.18
CA ASN A 479 -8.57 -19.67 7.24
C ASN A 479 -7.50 -20.54 7.94
N ASP A 480 -6.38 -20.80 7.27
CA ASP A 480 -5.24 -21.55 7.80
C ASP A 480 -4.33 -20.68 8.68
N ILE A 481 -4.58 -19.37 8.76
CA ILE A 481 -3.80 -18.42 9.53
C ILE A 481 -4.61 -17.93 10.73
N ASN A 482 -4.04 -18.05 11.93
CA ASN A 482 -4.64 -17.44 13.12
C ASN A 482 -4.36 -15.95 13.14
N ILE A 483 -5.38 -15.12 12.94
CA ILE A 483 -5.28 -13.65 13.06
C ILE A 483 -5.48 -13.27 14.54
N ASP A 484 -4.38 -12.95 15.23
CA ASP A 484 -4.36 -12.67 16.67
C ASP A 484 -5.09 -11.37 17.05
N LEU A 485 -5.02 -10.35 16.17
CA LEU A 485 -5.59 -9.02 16.41
C LEU A 485 -6.20 -8.45 15.14
N LEU A 486 -7.37 -7.80 15.29
CA LEU A 486 -7.91 -6.87 14.32
C LEU A 486 -7.72 -5.45 14.86
N ALA A 487 -6.77 -4.69 14.30
CA ALA A 487 -6.51 -3.31 14.65
C ALA A 487 -7.27 -2.36 13.72
N ILE A 488 -7.87 -1.30 14.27
CA ILE A 488 -8.68 -0.34 13.51
C ILE A 488 -8.07 1.05 13.66
N ALA A 489 -7.78 1.68 12.51
CA ALA A 489 -7.25 3.02 12.37
C ALA A 489 -8.23 3.91 11.58
N GLY A 490 -7.83 5.17 11.32
CA GLY A 490 -8.59 6.12 10.53
C GLY A 490 -9.73 6.82 11.26
N GLY A 491 -10.20 7.94 10.70
CA GLY A 491 -11.19 8.80 11.36
C GLY A 491 -12.57 8.17 11.57
N PHE A 492 -13.00 7.27 10.68
CA PHE A 492 -14.28 6.58 10.82
C PHE A 492 -14.30 5.58 11.97
N SER A 493 -13.14 5.10 12.40
CA SER A 493 -13.01 4.21 13.55
C SER A 493 -13.41 4.86 14.89
N ASN A 494 -13.57 6.18 14.94
CA ASN A 494 -14.17 6.87 16.11
C ASN A 494 -15.66 6.54 16.30
N SER A 495 -16.34 6.08 15.25
CA SER A 495 -17.74 5.68 15.30
C SER A 495 -17.98 4.54 16.30
N ASN A 496 -18.78 4.78 17.34
CA ASN A 496 -19.12 3.73 18.32
C ASN A 496 -19.98 2.64 17.67
N ILE A 497 -20.81 2.99 16.68
CA ILE A 497 -21.61 2.02 15.92
C ILE A 497 -20.69 1.08 15.16
N LEU A 498 -19.67 1.60 14.46
CA LEU A 498 -18.67 0.78 13.76
C LEU A 498 -17.93 -0.16 14.72
N LYS A 499 -17.46 0.37 15.86
CA LYS A 499 -16.77 -0.43 16.90
C LYS A 499 -17.64 -1.56 17.42
N LYS A 500 -18.89 -1.26 17.79
CA LYS A 500 -19.85 -2.25 18.30
C LYS A 500 -20.13 -3.33 17.25
N GLU A 501 -20.38 -2.94 16.00
CA GLU A 501 -20.67 -3.89 14.93
C GLU A 501 -19.48 -4.79 14.59
N ILE A 502 -18.27 -4.23 14.47
CA ILE A 502 -17.07 -5.05 14.21
C ILE A 502 -16.83 -6.05 15.36
N ARG A 503 -16.94 -5.62 16.63
CA ARG A 503 -16.74 -6.50 17.80
C ARG A 503 -17.74 -7.64 17.93
N LYS A 504 -18.93 -7.53 17.37
CA LYS A 504 -19.90 -8.63 17.33
C LYS A 504 -19.35 -9.84 16.57
N TYR A 505 -18.57 -9.61 15.53
CA TYR A 505 -18.01 -10.66 14.68
C TYR A 505 -16.53 -10.94 15.00
N PHE A 506 -15.82 -9.94 15.50
CA PHE A 506 -14.38 -9.98 15.77
C PHE A 506 -14.10 -9.47 17.19
N PRO A 507 -14.27 -10.32 18.22
CA PRO A 507 -14.13 -9.90 19.64
C PRO A 507 -12.73 -9.38 19.98
N ASN A 508 -11.69 -9.79 19.25
CA ASN A 508 -10.31 -9.34 19.38
C ASN A 508 -10.04 -7.97 18.71
N ALA A 509 -11.08 -7.31 18.18
CA ALA A 509 -10.93 -6.02 17.53
C ALA A 509 -10.59 -4.91 18.54
N LYS A 510 -9.52 -4.19 18.28
CA LYS A 510 -9.04 -3.02 19.05
C LYS A 510 -8.93 -1.80 18.14
N VAL A 511 -9.31 -0.65 18.64
CA VAL A 511 -9.12 0.64 17.97
C VAL A 511 -7.83 1.26 18.48
N LEU A 512 -6.98 1.74 17.59
CA LEU A 512 -5.75 2.45 17.95
C LEU A 512 -6.10 3.71 18.77
N LYS A 513 -5.20 4.08 19.67
CA LYS A 513 -5.32 5.35 20.40
C LYS A 513 -5.15 6.50 19.41
N ASN A 514 -6.11 7.43 19.41
CA ASN A 514 -6.14 8.55 18.44
C ASN A 514 -6.09 8.08 16.97
N PRO A 515 -7.03 7.27 16.52
CA PRO A 515 -6.95 6.58 15.23
C PRO A 515 -6.95 7.53 14.02
N GLN A 516 -7.47 8.76 14.17
CA GLN A 516 -7.49 9.79 13.13
C GLN A 516 -6.11 10.39 12.81
N ILE A 517 -5.12 10.22 13.70
CA ILE A 517 -3.75 10.72 13.50
C ILE A 517 -2.74 9.59 13.32
N SER A 518 -3.21 8.33 13.33
CA SER A 518 -2.34 7.15 13.26
C SER A 518 -1.54 7.11 11.96
N VAL A 519 -2.15 7.50 10.85
CA VAL A 519 -1.53 7.53 9.52
C VAL A 519 -0.40 8.56 9.47
N MET A 520 -0.65 9.82 9.87
CA MET A 520 0.38 10.88 9.82
C MET A 520 1.54 10.62 10.78
N LYS A 521 1.29 10.10 11.98
CA LYS A 521 2.36 9.70 12.92
C LYS A 521 3.16 8.53 12.39
N GLY A 522 2.47 7.51 11.88
CA GLY A 522 3.12 6.37 11.25
C GLY A 522 3.95 6.76 10.03
N ALA A 523 3.53 7.78 9.28
CA ALA A 523 4.31 8.35 8.18
C ALA A 523 5.65 8.93 8.66
N VAL A 524 5.68 9.60 9.82
CA VAL A 524 6.94 10.06 10.45
C VAL A 524 7.84 8.87 10.77
N ILE A 525 7.29 7.83 11.43
CA ILE A 525 8.05 6.60 11.74
C ILE A 525 8.58 5.95 10.47
N TYR A 526 7.77 5.86 9.42
CA TYR A 526 8.18 5.34 8.11
C TYR A 526 9.33 6.17 7.50
N GLY A 527 9.28 7.49 7.63
CA GLY A 527 10.34 8.38 7.16
C GLY A 527 11.69 8.13 7.85
N ILE A 528 11.65 7.80 9.14
CA ILE A 528 12.83 7.48 9.96
C ILE A 528 13.32 6.06 9.68
N ILE A 529 12.43 5.07 9.70
CA ILE A 529 12.76 3.64 9.63
C ILE A 529 11.88 2.93 8.57
N PRO A 530 12.06 3.21 7.28
CA PRO A 530 11.23 2.59 6.23
C PRO A 530 11.43 1.08 6.16
N ASN A 531 12.59 0.57 6.63
CA ASN A 531 12.91 -0.85 6.63
C ASN A 531 12.14 -1.67 7.68
N LYS A 532 11.34 -1.04 8.55
CA LYS A 532 10.40 -1.78 9.41
C LYS A 532 9.36 -2.57 8.61
N ILE A 533 9.03 -2.14 7.40
CA ILE A 533 8.26 -2.95 6.44
C ILE A 533 9.27 -3.75 5.62
N ILE A 534 9.53 -5.00 6.03
CA ILE A 534 10.53 -5.86 5.38
C ILE A 534 10.08 -6.26 3.98
N SER A 535 8.82 -6.70 3.85
CA SER A 535 8.29 -7.09 2.55
C SER A 535 6.78 -6.81 2.43
N ARG A 536 6.38 -6.63 1.18
CA ARG A 536 5.00 -6.46 0.72
C ARG A 536 4.65 -7.56 -0.25
N LYS A 537 3.36 -7.87 -0.40
CA LYS A 537 2.89 -8.72 -1.49
C LYS A 537 2.59 -7.89 -2.72
N SER A 538 3.11 -8.29 -3.87
CA SER A 538 2.79 -7.61 -5.13
C SER A 538 1.29 -7.72 -5.44
N PRO A 539 0.58 -6.61 -5.62
CA PRO A 539 -0.85 -6.66 -5.93
C PRO A 539 -1.13 -7.14 -7.36
N LYS A 540 -0.14 -7.04 -8.25
CA LYS A 540 -0.23 -7.39 -9.66
C LYS A 540 1.06 -8.03 -10.16
N THR A 541 0.98 -8.74 -11.27
CA THR A 541 2.15 -9.13 -12.05
C THR A 541 2.63 -7.90 -12.85
N ILE A 542 3.92 -7.59 -12.75
CA ILE A 542 4.56 -6.44 -13.39
C ILE A 542 5.62 -6.93 -14.37
N GLY A 543 5.68 -6.33 -15.54
CA GLY A 543 6.66 -6.69 -16.56
C GLY A 543 6.74 -5.68 -17.70
N VAL A 544 7.59 -5.98 -18.67
CA VAL A 544 7.73 -5.21 -19.91
C VAL A 544 7.41 -6.06 -21.12
N SER A 545 7.14 -5.43 -22.27
CA SER A 545 7.04 -6.16 -23.53
C SER A 545 8.42 -6.61 -24.01
N SER A 546 8.50 -7.84 -24.49
CA SER A 546 9.65 -8.38 -25.21
C SER A 546 9.19 -9.17 -26.41
N TYR A 547 10.04 -9.28 -27.45
CA TYR A 547 9.75 -10.07 -28.64
C TYR A 547 10.41 -11.44 -28.53
N SER A 548 9.67 -12.50 -28.88
CA SER A 548 10.19 -13.86 -28.99
C SER A 548 9.39 -14.65 -30.02
N LEU A 549 9.95 -15.77 -30.47
CA LEU A 549 9.24 -16.72 -31.33
C LEU A 549 7.94 -17.19 -30.68
N GLN A 550 6.91 -17.39 -31.49
CA GLN A 550 5.63 -17.92 -31.03
C GLN A 550 5.83 -19.28 -30.32
N ARG A 551 5.24 -19.42 -29.14
CA ARG A 551 5.32 -20.67 -28.39
C ARG A 551 4.28 -21.67 -28.90
N PRO A 552 4.63 -22.97 -29.03
CA PRO A 552 3.67 -24.00 -29.42
C PRO A 552 2.44 -24.02 -28.51
N GLY A 553 1.25 -24.07 -29.12
CA GLY A 553 -0.03 -24.15 -28.37
C GLY A 553 -0.53 -22.83 -27.77
N LYS A 554 0.15 -21.71 -28.06
CA LYS A 554 -0.31 -20.38 -27.66
C LYS A 554 -0.20 -19.41 -28.83
N GLU A 555 -1.31 -18.96 -29.36
CA GLU A 555 -1.37 -17.97 -30.43
C GLU A 555 -1.42 -16.56 -29.84
N CYS A 556 -0.60 -15.63 -30.39
CA CYS A 556 -0.74 -14.22 -30.11
C CYS A 556 -1.67 -13.56 -31.13
N LYS A 557 -2.37 -12.48 -30.74
CA LYS A 557 -3.35 -11.83 -31.62
C LYS A 557 -2.67 -11.08 -32.77
N ASP A 558 -1.53 -10.44 -32.52
CA ASP A 558 -0.80 -9.60 -33.47
C ASP A 558 0.65 -10.05 -33.59
N PRO A 559 0.95 -11.13 -34.35
CA PRO A 559 2.32 -11.53 -34.65
C PRO A 559 2.98 -10.57 -35.62
N GLU A 560 4.25 -10.28 -35.42
CA GLU A 560 5.09 -9.49 -36.34
C GLU A 560 6.13 -10.38 -37.00
N ILE A 561 6.35 -10.18 -38.32
CA ILE A 561 7.43 -10.85 -39.03
C ILE A 561 8.70 -10.02 -38.88
N VAL A 562 9.70 -10.59 -38.19
CA VAL A 562 10.99 -9.97 -37.97
C VAL A 562 12.08 -10.93 -38.38
N ASP A 563 12.94 -10.51 -39.29
CA ASP A 563 14.01 -11.35 -39.89
C ASP A 563 13.49 -12.66 -40.54
N GLY A 564 12.24 -12.62 -41.08
CA GLY A 564 11.59 -13.79 -41.69
C GLY A 564 10.93 -14.74 -40.69
N GLU A 565 11.00 -14.46 -39.41
CA GLU A 565 10.38 -15.26 -38.35
C GLU A 565 9.16 -14.57 -37.75
N MET A 566 8.13 -15.37 -37.41
CA MET A 566 6.93 -14.88 -36.72
C MET A 566 7.24 -14.68 -35.24
N LYS A 567 7.21 -13.44 -34.76
CA LYS A 567 7.47 -13.07 -33.36
C LYS A 567 6.23 -12.46 -32.74
N CYS A 568 6.02 -12.82 -31.49
CA CYS A 568 4.96 -12.30 -30.64
C CYS A 568 5.51 -11.38 -29.57
N ARG A 569 4.68 -10.42 -29.10
CA ARG A 569 5.01 -9.57 -27.95
C ARG A 569 4.64 -10.28 -26.66
N TYR A 570 5.66 -10.75 -25.93
CA TYR A 570 5.53 -11.42 -24.66
C TYR A 570 5.48 -10.44 -23.51
N PHE A 571 4.78 -10.85 -22.45
CA PHE A 571 4.85 -10.22 -21.16
C PHE A 571 6.07 -10.75 -20.40
N ASP A 572 7.18 -10.02 -20.43
CA ASP A 572 8.39 -10.40 -19.71
C ASP A 572 8.31 -9.97 -18.23
N ILE A 573 8.07 -10.93 -17.35
CA ILE A 573 7.68 -10.72 -15.96
C ILE A 573 8.90 -10.32 -15.11
N PHE A 574 8.82 -9.19 -14.44
CA PHE A 574 9.76 -8.76 -13.41
C PHE A 574 9.31 -9.21 -12.01
N LYS A 575 8.02 -9.11 -11.71
CA LYS A 575 7.44 -9.50 -10.43
C LYS A 575 6.05 -10.09 -10.62
N ARG A 576 5.75 -11.22 -9.97
CA ARG A 576 4.42 -11.82 -10.05
C ARG A 576 3.50 -11.33 -8.94
N LYS A 577 2.20 -11.33 -9.23
CA LYS A 577 1.16 -11.10 -8.22
C LYS A 577 1.33 -12.08 -7.04
N GLY A 578 1.29 -11.54 -5.82
CA GLY A 578 1.43 -12.33 -4.58
C GLY A 578 2.87 -12.66 -4.18
N GLU A 579 3.87 -12.42 -5.04
CA GLU A 579 5.28 -12.53 -4.64
C GLU A 579 5.67 -11.46 -3.64
N ASP A 580 6.65 -11.77 -2.77
CA ASP A 580 7.19 -10.81 -1.81
C ASP A 580 8.02 -9.74 -2.54
N ILE A 581 7.68 -8.48 -2.32
CA ILE A 581 8.47 -7.30 -2.69
C ILE A 581 9.23 -6.87 -1.44
N PHE A 582 10.54 -7.02 -1.45
CA PHE A 582 11.39 -6.53 -0.37
C PHE A 582 11.65 -5.04 -0.50
N ASN A 583 11.88 -4.38 0.62
CA ASN A 583 12.15 -2.95 0.59
C ASN A 583 13.43 -2.65 -0.20
N ASN A 584 13.34 -1.71 -1.15
CA ASN A 584 14.40 -1.37 -2.11
C ASN A 584 14.89 -2.57 -2.97
N GLU A 585 14.00 -3.52 -3.24
CA GLU A 585 14.32 -4.62 -4.16
C GLU A 585 14.53 -4.08 -5.57
N ILE A 586 15.66 -4.45 -6.17
CA ILE A 586 16.00 -4.08 -7.55
C ILE A 586 16.04 -5.33 -8.40
N ILE A 587 15.32 -5.31 -9.51
CA ILE A 587 15.35 -6.37 -10.53
C ILE A 587 15.82 -5.76 -11.84
N GLU A 588 16.84 -6.37 -12.45
CA GLU A 588 17.43 -5.91 -13.69
C GLU A 588 17.32 -6.97 -14.78
N LYS A 589 17.01 -6.55 -15.98
CA LYS A 589 17.01 -7.39 -17.19
C LYS A 589 17.65 -6.65 -18.36
N THR A 590 18.30 -7.40 -19.23
CA THR A 590 19.01 -6.85 -20.39
C THR A 590 18.27 -7.22 -21.68
N TYR A 591 18.11 -6.26 -22.55
CA TYR A 591 17.45 -6.35 -23.86
C TYR A 591 18.39 -5.86 -24.95
N THR A 592 18.12 -6.28 -26.18
CA THR A 592 18.82 -5.82 -27.41
C THR A 592 17.81 -5.25 -28.38
N PRO A 593 18.21 -4.38 -29.30
CA PRO A 593 17.33 -3.94 -30.38
C PRO A 593 16.77 -5.13 -31.18
N LEU A 594 15.59 -4.98 -31.74
CA LEU A 594 14.95 -6.01 -32.53
C LEU A 594 15.58 -6.16 -33.91
N LYS A 595 16.05 -5.03 -34.51
CA LYS A 595 16.70 -4.96 -35.84
C LYS A 595 18.07 -4.33 -35.74
N GLU A 596 18.96 -4.65 -36.71
CA GLU A 596 20.34 -4.14 -36.76
C GLU A 596 20.40 -2.61 -36.88
N ASP A 597 19.51 -2.00 -37.67
CA ASP A 597 19.48 -0.56 -37.94
C ASP A 597 18.61 0.24 -36.95
N GLN A 598 18.02 -0.43 -35.95
CA GLN A 598 17.13 0.20 -34.98
C GLN A 598 17.91 1.16 -34.07
N LYS A 599 17.48 2.44 -34.02
CA LYS A 599 18.14 3.51 -33.25
C LYS A 599 17.53 3.77 -31.89
N ASP A 600 16.35 3.23 -31.60
CA ASP A 600 15.60 3.45 -30.38
C ASP A 600 14.95 2.15 -29.91
N ILE A 601 14.93 1.89 -28.60
CA ILE A 601 14.13 0.81 -28.03
C ILE A 601 13.01 1.44 -27.20
N PHE A 602 11.78 1.14 -27.62
CA PHE A 602 10.59 1.58 -26.92
C PHE A 602 10.15 0.53 -25.90
N PHE A 603 10.29 0.84 -24.63
CA PHE A 603 9.85 -0.03 -23.54
C PHE A 603 8.48 0.40 -23.03
N ILE A 604 7.57 -0.55 -22.92
CA ILE A 604 6.27 -0.35 -22.28
C ILE A 604 6.21 -1.23 -21.03
N LEU A 605 5.92 -0.61 -19.90
CA LEU A 605 5.68 -1.28 -18.64
C LEU A 605 4.22 -1.68 -18.55
N TYR A 606 3.97 -2.94 -18.19
CA TYR A 606 2.64 -3.52 -18.07
C TYR A 606 2.35 -4.06 -16.69
N SER A 607 1.06 -4.15 -16.34
CA SER A 607 0.55 -4.89 -15.20
C SER A 607 -0.58 -5.83 -15.60
N SER A 608 -0.72 -6.96 -14.88
CA SER A 608 -1.80 -7.93 -15.04
C SER A 608 -2.29 -8.46 -13.69
N ASN A 609 -3.57 -8.85 -13.61
CA ASN A 609 -4.09 -9.58 -12.45
C ASN A 609 -3.79 -11.09 -12.50
N SER A 610 -3.43 -11.60 -13.70
CA SER A 610 -2.97 -12.96 -13.87
C SER A 610 -1.63 -13.18 -13.16
N TYR A 611 -1.44 -14.35 -12.55
CA TYR A 611 -0.16 -14.74 -11.94
C TYR A 611 0.94 -14.91 -12.99
N ASN A 612 0.58 -15.41 -14.18
CA ASN A 612 1.54 -15.74 -15.23
C ASN A 612 1.00 -15.37 -16.62
N PRO A 613 0.82 -14.06 -16.92
CA PRO A 613 0.44 -13.60 -18.25
C PRO A 613 1.51 -14.03 -19.27
N THR A 614 1.10 -14.37 -20.47
CA THR A 614 2.00 -14.80 -21.55
C THR A 614 2.25 -13.69 -22.54
N TYR A 615 1.18 -13.02 -23.00
CA TYR A 615 1.22 -11.98 -24.01
C TYR A 615 0.72 -10.66 -23.46
N ILE A 616 1.16 -9.56 -24.07
CA ILE A 616 0.73 -8.21 -23.68
C ILE A 616 -0.69 -7.88 -24.14
N ASP A 617 -1.27 -8.64 -25.04
CA ASP A 617 -2.62 -8.48 -25.62
C ASP A 617 -3.69 -9.29 -24.87
N GLU A 618 -3.36 -9.89 -23.73
CA GLU A 618 -4.34 -10.55 -22.84
C GLU A 618 -5.28 -9.48 -22.22
N GLU A 619 -6.56 -9.85 -22.02
CA GLU A 619 -7.65 -8.94 -21.66
C GLU A 619 -7.39 -8.11 -20.38
N ASP A 620 -6.68 -8.68 -19.40
CA ASP A 620 -6.41 -8.02 -18.10
C ASP A 620 -5.05 -7.29 -18.06
N VAL A 621 -4.30 -7.29 -19.16
CA VAL A 621 -3.02 -6.59 -19.26
C VAL A 621 -3.25 -5.09 -19.51
N LYS A 622 -2.67 -4.27 -18.65
CA LYS A 622 -2.79 -2.81 -18.70
C LYS A 622 -1.43 -2.14 -18.76
N ILE A 623 -1.32 -1.08 -19.55
CA ILE A 623 -0.11 -0.26 -19.61
C ILE A 623 0.02 0.55 -18.32
N LEU A 624 1.23 0.60 -17.76
CA LEU A 624 1.60 1.44 -16.61
C LEU A 624 2.40 2.67 -17.02
N GLY A 625 3.10 2.60 -18.15
CA GLY A 625 3.90 3.69 -18.67
C GLY A 625 4.86 3.23 -19.76
N SER A 626 5.61 4.17 -20.33
CA SER A 626 6.59 3.87 -21.39
C SER A 626 7.82 4.76 -21.28
N PHE A 627 8.91 4.33 -21.87
CA PHE A 627 10.12 5.13 -22.07
C PHE A 627 10.80 4.73 -23.38
N ASP A 628 11.44 5.70 -23.99
CA ASP A 628 12.13 5.56 -25.26
C ASP A 628 13.63 5.76 -25.04
N LEU A 629 14.43 4.70 -25.31
CA LEU A 629 15.86 4.68 -25.08
C LEU A 629 16.60 4.73 -26.40
N GLU A 630 17.36 5.80 -26.63
CA GLU A 630 18.24 5.92 -27.78
C GLU A 630 19.36 4.86 -27.78
N MET A 631 19.53 4.20 -28.94
CA MET A 631 20.51 3.16 -29.20
C MET A 631 21.23 3.47 -30.54
N ASN A 632 21.92 4.61 -30.59
CA ASN A 632 22.50 5.17 -31.79
C ASN A 632 23.75 4.44 -32.33
N GLU A 633 24.26 3.44 -31.59
CA GLU A 633 25.48 2.71 -31.96
C GLU A 633 25.22 1.64 -33.04
N THR A 634 24.60 2.02 -34.14
CA THR A 634 24.20 1.12 -35.25
C THR A 634 25.39 0.54 -36.03
N ASN A 635 26.61 1.00 -35.79
CA ASN A 635 27.85 0.39 -36.30
C ASN A 635 28.24 -0.90 -35.56
N LEU A 636 27.61 -1.19 -34.43
CA LEU A 636 27.79 -2.43 -33.64
C LEU A 636 26.66 -3.42 -33.99
N LYS A 637 26.95 -4.71 -33.85
CA LYS A 637 25.92 -5.75 -33.95
C LYS A 637 24.85 -5.58 -32.88
N ARG A 638 23.60 -5.93 -33.17
CA ARG A 638 22.48 -5.75 -32.23
C ARG A 638 22.71 -6.47 -30.89
N GLU A 639 23.37 -7.63 -30.88
CA GLU A 639 23.68 -8.40 -29.67
C GLU A 639 24.66 -7.68 -28.74
N GLU A 640 25.47 -6.77 -29.27
CA GLU A 640 26.42 -5.95 -28.51
C GLU A 640 25.74 -4.70 -27.92
N ARG A 641 24.65 -4.24 -28.55
CA ARG A 641 23.89 -3.04 -28.16
C ARG A 641 22.87 -3.38 -27.05
N LYS A 642 23.36 -3.42 -25.82
CA LYS A 642 22.57 -3.85 -24.66
C LYS A 642 21.90 -2.67 -23.96
N ALA A 643 20.60 -2.76 -23.78
CA ALA A 643 19.79 -1.90 -22.94
C ALA A 643 19.49 -2.61 -21.62
N LEU A 644 19.82 -2.00 -20.49
CA LEU A 644 19.48 -2.49 -19.16
C LEU A 644 18.19 -1.85 -18.71
N VAL A 645 17.17 -2.65 -18.40
CA VAL A 645 15.95 -2.20 -17.72
C VAL A 645 16.06 -2.58 -16.26
N ARG A 646 15.96 -1.58 -15.38
CA ARG A 646 16.02 -1.71 -13.92
C ARG A 646 14.68 -1.28 -13.32
N MET A 647 14.10 -2.12 -12.50
CA MET A 647 12.93 -1.80 -11.69
C MET A 647 13.29 -1.82 -10.21
N GLU A 648 12.92 -0.75 -9.53
CA GLU A 648 13.05 -0.61 -8.07
C GLU A 648 11.66 -0.72 -7.44
N PHE A 649 11.49 -1.70 -6.58
CA PHE A 649 10.22 -2.02 -5.95
C PHE A 649 10.17 -1.47 -4.52
N GLY A 650 9.03 -0.92 -4.13
CA GLY A 650 8.77 -0.37 -2.81
C GLY A 650 7.28 -0.06 -2.62
N ALA A 651 6.95 1.02 -1.94
CA ALA A 651 5.57 1.53 -1.87
C ALA A 651 5.07 2.02 -3.24
N ASN A 652 5.97 2.45 -4.11
CA ASN A 652 5.78 2.72 -5.53
C ASN A 652 6.87 2.02 -6.36
N ILE A 653 6.64 1.90 -7.66
CA ILE A 653 7.58 1.29 -8.60
C ILE A 653 8.31 2.40 -9.35
N ASN A 654 9.66 2.37 -9.33
CA ASN A 654 10.47 3.20 -10.21
C ASN A 654 11.08 2.29 -11.28
N ALA A 655 10.99 2.67 -12.56
CA ALA A 655 11.61 1.94 -13.66
C ALA A 655 12.57 2.87 -14.43
N TYR A 656 13.68 2.28 -14.87
CA TYR A 656 14.74 2.98 -15.61
C TYR A 656 15.19 2.12 -16.77
N ALA A 657 15.60 2.77 -17.86
CA ALA A 657 16.31 2.10 -18.94
C ALA A 657 17.64 2.79 -19.18
N LYS A 658 18.71 1.99 -19.37
CA LYS A 658 20.08 2.47 -19.55
C LYS A 658 20.70 1.82 -20.78
N ASN A 659 21.19 2.62 -21.72
CA ASN A 659 22.08 2.16 -22.76
C ASN A 659 23.46 1.83 -22.15
N LYS A 660 23.87 0.55 -22.25
CA LYS A 660 25.14 0.09 -21.64
C LYS A 660 26.40 0.61 -22.33
N ILE A 661 26.28 1.12 -23.55
CA ILE A 661 27.40 1.63 -24.33
C ILE A 661 27.58 3.12 -24.05
N SER A 662 26.57 3.94 -24.33
CA SER A 662 26.64 5.40 -24.12
C SER A 662 26.52 5.81 -22.66
N GLY A 663 26.01 4.93 -21.79
CA GLY A 663 25.72 5.23 -20.40
C GLY A 663 24.47 6.08 -20.18
N LYS A 664 23.77 6.50 -21.24
CA LYS A 664 22.54 7.29 -21.16
C LYS A 664 21.46 6.51 -20.42
N GLU A 665 20.92 7.11 -19.35
CA GLU A 665 19.85 6.54 -18.55
C GLU A 665 18.61 7.43 -18.59
N ILE A 666 17.46 6.82 -18.72
CA ILE A 666 16.15 7.50 -18.68
C ILE A 666 15.29 6.84 -17.61
N LYS A 667 14.54 7.67 -16.88
CA LYS A 667 13.54 7.22 -15.92
C LYS A 667 12.18 7.11 -16.61
N LEU A 668 11.40 6.09 -16.27
CA LEU A 668 10.02 5.94 -16.73
C LEU A 668 9.25 7.23 -16.43
N LYS A 669 8.72 7.83 -17.46
CA LYS A 669 7.64 8.79 -17.31
C LYS A 669 6.36 7.98 -17.28
N ALA A 670 5.59 8.11 -16.21
CA ALA A 670 4.26 7.52 -16.12
C ALA A 670 3.34 8.20 -17.16
N ASN A 671 3.50 7.81 -18.41
CA ASN A 671 2.67 8.27 -19.52
C ASN A 671 1.56 7.25 -19.70
N TYR A 672 0.47 7.42 -18.98
CA TYR A 672 -0.76 6.64 -19.18
C TYR A 672 -1.51 7.18 -20.41
N TYR A 673 -0.85 7.22 -21.57
CA TYR A 673 -1.40 7.80 -22.80
C TYR A 673 -1.88 6.71 -23.74
N ASN A 674 -3.13 6.90 -24.15
CA ASN A 674 -3.79 6.42 -25.37
C ASN A 674 -3.70 4.91 -25.64
N GLN A 675 -4.70 4.22 -25.12
CA GLN A 675 -5.31 3.13 -25.87
C GLN A 675 -6.36 3.79 -26.81
N ASN A 676 -5.96 4.16 -28.03
CA ASN A 676 -6.81 4.19 -29.20
C ASN A 676 -6.49 2.97 -30.01
#